data_18cac20ec218cb17a2b8418ec89fcb96
#
_entry.id   18cac20ec218cb17a2b8418ec89fcb96
#
_cell.length_a   1.000
_cell.length_b   1.000
_cell.length_c   1.000
_cell.angle_alpha   90.00
_cell.angle_beta   90.00
_cell.angle_gamma   90.00
#
_symmetry.space_group_name_H-M   'P 1'
#
loop_
_entity.id
_entity.type
_entity.pdbx_description
1 polymer ?
#
loop_
_entity_poly.entity_id
_entity_poly.type
_entity_poly.pdbx_seq_one_letter_code
_entity_poly.pdbx_strand_id
1 'polypeptide(L)'
;MPAARVPTLTSLSVLIALALGAGAAHAAGPEAPPETVVASGTAAASTLDAVVVTGSRTSNRTVKNSSTPIDVISAEDLASTGQANLLEALQRSLPSLSQIGGYQSDQESLIRGYQLRNLSPGYTLVLVNGKRRNASAYVSGANGGGYPGHAWTDLALIPVSAIDHIEVLRDGASALYGSDAITGVINVILKSNAHGGNVSVESGQSIDGDGTRTSVRANIGLPWGQDGFVSLSGENTRQHHAIRTRRYIDAYLSYPAVDASGNPVALRPNNRLPAGTTPNPAEASRDPEANTILSSPSYALTALAVNAGHGLGENAQFYATATASDRTAQAIQNFRLPATIFGTYKAPSVLNVWPDGFLPVLETKEKQYTGTAGVKGHWGGWDIDGSLTGNRNTVRTYTRHSANFSLAYPGAPTDFYDGKLDYQQGIANLDLRRGFDVGAFASPLEVSAGAEYQHERYERGAGQWESYTGFGAAAFVGYSIADAVEATRNSKAVYVGAATNVTSRWYLDAAARWEDHSDFGSVSTGRLTTRFEVTDAFGVRATVSNGFHAPSLGAQYYQATGSCPCGTTLVAQVSSPAALALGATPLQPEKADNYSLGVTWDPSAAFHLALDAYQIDIRGQLGQSSQIGYNAQDPARITDNSGTVLSAAQKNTIDALLGTAGISILPGDAFYASYFTNVGDTRTRGLELTVEANQETAWGKLRWSYAANVGRTTIQKVRDIPAVLQRLPNINLLTKSSEYALRFRTPAYTQVAGLGWQHGRWRSNVDVTYYGPIKRLNNGVEYKQPPVLVTNLSGSAELGGGWSAALGINNVFDKRTRKVPEYARSATDVASIETTWDTGDVLSTIGAFWYGRVNYRF
;
A
#
# COMPACT_ATOMS: atom_id res chain seq x y z
N MET A 1 -0.45 -31.59 -10.26
CA MET A 1 -0.38 -30.16 -10.68
C MET A 1 -0.74 -30.08 -12.16
N PRO A 2 -1.89 -29.51 -12.59
CA PRO A 2 -2.16 -29.30 -13.99
C PRO A 2 -1.43 -28.04 -14.48
N ALA A 3 -0.79 -28.14 -15.63
CA ALA A 3 -0.05 -27.08 -16.29
C ALA A 3 -0.96 -25.88 -16.59
N ALA A 4 -0.62 -24.71 -16.07
CA ALA A 4 -1.27 -23.45 -16.40
C ALA A 4 -1.10 -23.16 -17.90
N ARG A 5 -2.21 -22.96 -18.59
CA ARG A 5 -2.22 -22.51 -20.00
C ARG A 5 -1.53 -21.13 -20.09
N VAL A 6 -0.51 -21.06 -20.91
CA VAL A 6 0.23 -19.84 -21.24
C VAL A 6 -0.73 -18.90 -22.00
N PRO A 7 -1.02 -17.69 -21.51
CA PRO A 7 -1.65 -16.67 -22.34
C PRO A 7 -0.63 -16.14 -23.35
N THR A 8 -1.07 -15.98 -24.57
CA THR A 8 -0.28 -15.65 -25.76
C THR A 8 0.54 -14.37 -25.64
N LEU A 9 1.80 -14.46 -26.02
CA LEU A 9 2.88 -13.46 -26.07
C LEU A 9 2.62 -12.27 -27.04
N THR A 10 1.39 -11.94 -27.41
CA THR A 10 1.08 -11.01 -28.51
C THR A 10 1.33 -9.53 -28.19
N SER A 11 1.25 -9.08 -26.95
CA SER A 11 1.44 -7.65 -26.63
C SER A 11 2.91 -7.25 -26.39
N LEU A 12 3.74 -8.16 -25.89
CA LEU A 12 5.16 -7.87 -25.64
C LEU A 12 6.00 -7.99 -26.93
N SER A 13 5.59 -8.89 -27.83
CA SER A 13 6.24 -9.06 -29.14
C SER A 13 6.14 -7.80 -30.00
N VAL A 14 5.06 -7.02 -29.87
CA VAL A 14 4.88 -5.76 -30.60
C VAL A 14 5.82 -4.66 -30.06
N LEU A 15 6.02 -4.56 -28.74
CA LEU A 15 6.95 -3.59 -28.15
C LEU A 15 8.42 -3.93 -28.43
N ILE A 16 8.79 -5.20 -28.39
CA ILE A 16 10.15 -5.66 -28.74
C ILE A 16 10.38 -5.51 -30.24
N ALA A 17 9.40 -5.80 -31.11
CA ALA A 17 9.52 -5.60 -32.55
C ALA A 17 9.59 -4.13 -32.95
N LEU A 18 8.89 -3.23 -32.23
CA LEU A 18 9.02 -1.78 -32.41
C LEU A 18 10.38 -1.24 -31.94
N ALA A 19 10.92 -1.76 -30.83
CA ALA A 19 12.24 -1.37 -30.34
C ALA A 19 13.38 -1.89 -31.23
N LEU A 20 13.27 -3.10 -31.77
CA LEU A 20 14.26 -3.67 -32.68
C LEU A 20 14.12 -3.12 -34.11
N GLY A 21 12.91 -2.76 -34.54
CA GLY A 21 12.67 -2.13 -35.85
C GLY A 21 13.16 -0.68 -35.96
N ALA A 22 13.14 0.05 -34.83
CA ALA A 22 13.67 1.44 -34.82
C ALA A 22 15.20 1.51 -34.87
N GLY A 23 15.90 0.47 -34.39
CA GLY A 23 17.37 0.40 -34.47
C GLY A 23 17.95 0.09 -35.86
N ALA A 24 17.14 -0.43 -36.78
CA ALA A 24 17.58 -0.81 -38.15
C ALA A 24 17.43 0.31 -39.20
N ALA A 25 16.74 1.40 -38.87
CA ALA A 25 16.45 2.49 -39.83
C ALA A 25 17.42 3.67 -39.82
N HIS A 26 18.52 3.62 -39.06
CA HIS A 26 19.47 4.76 -38.90
C HIS A 26 20.87 4.50 -39.45
N ALA A 27 21.01 3.70 -40.49
CA ALA A 27 22.24 3.56 -41.23
C ALA A 27 22.07 4.06 -42.69
N ALA A 28 22.15 5.39 -42.89
CA ALA A 28 22.63 6.12 -44.06
C ALA A 28 21.96 7.47 -44.26
N GLY A 29 22.63 8.54 -43.84
CA GLY A 29 22.34 9.91 -44.22
C GLY A 29 23.57 10.79 -43.96
N PRO A 30 23.86 11.80 -44.79
CA PRO A 30 25.16 12.48 -44.82
C PRO A 30 25.42 13.39 -43.63
N GLU A 31 26.72 13.48 -43.23
CA GLU A 31 27.25 14.30 -42.16
C GLU A 31 26.80 15.75 -42.26
N ALA A 32 26.17 16.27 -41.21
CA ALA A 32 26.02 17.69 -40.94
C ALA A 32 27.16 18.15 -40.00
N PRO A 33 27.59 19.45 -40.09
CA PRO A 33 28.75 19.93 -39.37
C PRO A 33 28.59 19.88 -37.85
N PRO A 34 29.71 19.80 -37.10
CA PRO A 34 29.68 19.54 -35.67
C PRO A 34 29.07 20.71 -34.89
N GLU A 35 27.82 20.53 -34.49
CA GLU A 35 27.29 21.28 -33.34
C GLU A 35 28.03 20.82 -32.09
N THR A 36 28.45 21.75 -31.30
CA THR A 36 29.13 21.58 -30.01
C THR A 36 28.29 20.61 -29.15
N VAL A 37 28.68 19.35 -29.17
CA VAL A 37 28.20 18.34 -28.21
C VAL A 37 28.68 18.84 -26.84
N VAL A 38 27.77 19.43 -26.08
CA VAL A 38 27.95 19.53 -24.65
C VAL A 38 28.00 18.09 -24.16
N ALA A 39 29.21 17.63 -23.87
CA ALA A 39 29.47 16.32 -23.34
C ALA A 39 28.64 16.14 -22.08
N SER A 40 27.53 15.38 -22.19
CA SER A 40 26.82 14.84 -21.05
C SER A 40 27.59 13.64 -20.45
N GLY A 41 28.83 13.92 -20.14
CA GLY A 41 29.71 13.13 -19.29
C GLY A 41 29.81 13.80 -17.93
N THR A 42 28.68 14.35 -17.43
CA THR A 42 28.63 14.83 -16.07
C THR A 42 28.47 13.65 -15.13
N ALA A 43 29.41 13.54 -14.19
CA ALA A 43 29.21 12.82 -12.93
C ALA A 43 27.75 13.02 -12.53
N ALA A 44 27.07 11.92 -12.12
CA ALA A 44 25.71 11.98 -11.64
C ALA A 44 25.57 13.17 -10.71
N ALA A 45 24.83 14.21 -11.15
CA ALA A 45 24.56 15.37 -10.32
C ALA A 45 23.98 14.84 -9.02
N SER A 46 24.49 15.32 -7.88
CA SER A 46 24.00 14.88 -6.59
C SER A 46 22.48 15.14 -6.60
N THR A 47 21.67 14.16 -6.13
CA THR A 47 20.22 14.32 -6.00
C THR A 47 19.83 15.55 -5.19
N LEU A 48 20.76 16.09 -4.42
CA LEU A 48 20.65 17.29 -3.59
C LEU A 48 20.52 18.60 -4.39
N ASP A 49 21.07 18.66 -5.59
CA ASP A 49 20.99 19.82 -6.48
C ASP A 49 19.83 19.70 -7.50
N ALA A 50 19.07 18.59 -7.43
CA ALA A 50 17.89 18.40 -8.26
C ALA A 50 16.82 19.45 -7.94
N VAL A 51 16.28 20.07 -8.99
CA VAL A 51 15.13 20.98 -8.85
C VAL A 51 13.91 20.15 -8.50
N VAL A 52 13.23 20.51 -7.40
CA VAL A 52 12.02 19.84 -6.94
C VAL A 52 10.79 20.68 -7.28
N VAL A 53 9.72 19.98 -7.65
CA VAL A 53 8.43 20.62 -8.00
C VAL A 53 7.36 20.36 -6.92
N THR A 54 7.66 19.50 -5.95
CA THR A 54 6.73 19.14 -4.87
C THR A 54 6.97 19.98 -3.62
N GLY A 55 5.89 20.37 -2.95
CA GLY A 55 5.94 21.06 -1.65
C GLY A 55 6.10 22.56 -1.70
N SER A 56 6.29 23.16 -2.88
CA SER A 56 6.27 24.61 -3.12
C SER A 56 5.66 24.89 -4.48
N ARG A 57 5.00 26.01 -4.62
CA ARG A 57 4.52 26.52 -5.91
C ARG A 57 5.49 27.52 -6.54
N THR A 58 6.68 27.72 -5.91
CA THR A 58 7.75 28.56 -6.44
C THR A 58 8.66 27.78 -7.39
N SER A 59 9.26 28.44 -8.35
CA SER A 59 10.25 27.87 -9.26
C SER A 59 11.64 27.72 -8.61
N ASN A 60 12.46 26.80 -9.13
CA ASN A 60 13.90 26.68 -8.83
C ASN A 60 14.29 26.33 -7.38
N ARG A 61 13.45 25.52 -6.68
CA ARG A 61 13.84 24.93 -5.41
C ARG A 61 14.60 23.63 -5.63
N THR A 62 15.65 23.43 -4.84
CA THR A 62 16.41 22.18 -4.78
C THR A 62 16.22 21.52 -3.43
N VAL A 63 16.62 20.26 -3.27
CA VAL A 63 16.58 19.54 -1.98
C VAL A 63 17.30 20.34 -0.89
N LYS A 64 18.49 20.90 -1.20
CA LYS A 64 19.30 21.68 -0.26
C LYS A 64 18.61 22.94 0.25
N ASN A 65 17.95 23.69 -0.63
CA ASN A 65 17.30 24.96 -0.27
C ASN A 65 15.80 24.82 -0.01
N SER A 66 15.28 23.58 0.05
CA SER A 66 13.88 23.34 0.38
C SER A 66 13.55 23.79 1.80
N SER A 67 12.43 24.50 1.94
CA SER A 67 11.88 24.92 3.23
C SER A 67 11.18 23.77 3.98
N THR A 68 11.06 22.60 3.35
CA THR A 68 10.43 21.39 3.91
C THR A 68 11.29 20.16 3.64
N PRO A 69 11.18 19.10 4.48
CA PRO A 69 11.90 17.86 4.23
C PRO A 69 11.39 17.19 2.95
N ILE A 70 12.26 17.10 1.95
CA ILE A 70 11.98 16.43 0.67
C ILE A 70 13.16 15.56 0.27
N ASP A 71 12.86 14.33 -0.18
CA ASP A 71 13.85 13.42 -0.74
C ASP A 71 13.60 13.25 -2.24
N VAL A 72 14.67 13.15 -3.00
CA VAL A 72 14.64 12.84 -4.43
C VAL A 72 15.36 11.51 -4.65
N ILE A 73 14.65 10.54 -5.23
CA ILE A 73 15.15 9.19 -5.49
C ILE A 73 15.18 8.98 -7.00
N SER A 74 16.35 8.84 -7.56
CA SER A 74 16.55 8.68 -9.00
C SER A 74 16.11 7.30 -9.51
N ALA A 75 15.82 7.18 -10.81
CA ALA A 75 15.58 5.89 -11.45
C ALA A 75 16.76 4.93 -11.30
N GLU A 76 18.00 5.45 -11.24
CA GLU A 76 19.20 4.64 -11.04
C GLU A 76 19.27 4.07 -9.62
N ASP A 77 18.97 4.88 -8.61
CA ASP A 77 18.88 4.42 -7.22
C ASP A 77 17.80 3.34 -7.07
N LEU A 78 16.60 3.55 -7.63
CA LEU A 78 15.53 2.55 -7.63
C LEU A 78 15.98 1.24 -8.30
N ALA A 79 16.60 1.33 -9.47
CA ALA A 79 17.08 0.16 -10.20
C ALA A 79 18.19 -0.58 -9.43
N SER A 80 19.06 0.12 -8.71
CA SER A 80 20.17 -0.47 -7.96
C SER A 80 19.70 -1.39 -6.83
N THR A 81 18.47 -1.18 -6.31
CA THR A 81 17.90 -1.96 -5.20
C THR A 81 17.60 -3.41 -5.56
N GLY A 82 17.44 -3.74 -6.85
CA GLY A 82 17.01 -5.07 -7.30
C GLY A 82 15.64 -5.49 -6.77
N GLN A 83 14.76 -4.51 -6.47
CA GLN A 83 13.42 -4.79 -5.96
C GLN A 83 12.40 -5.02 -7.08
N ALA A 84 11.33 -5.75 -6.74
CA ALA A 84 10.30 -6.14 -7.69
C ALA A 84 9.49 -4.96 -8.22
N ASN A 85 9.19 -4.02 -7.37
CA ASN A 85 8.27 -2.92 -7.62
C ASN A 85 8.71 -1.65 -6.89
N LEU A 86 8.02 -0.56 -7.20
CA LEU A 86 8.31 0.75 -6.67
C LEU A 86 8.27 0.82 -5.13
N LEU A 87 7.26 0.23 -4.50
CA LEU A 87 7.11 0.28 -3.04
C LEU A 87 8.32 -0.36 -2.32
N GLU A 88 8.73 -1.55 -2.75
CA GLU A 88 9.88 -2.26 -2.18
C GLU A 88 11.19 -1.48 -2.40
N ALA A 89 11.34 -0.82 -3.55
CA ALA A 89 12.50 0.01 -3.83
C ALA A 89 12.55 1.26 -2.92
N LEU A 90 11.42 1.95 -2.73
CA LEU A 90 11.34 3.12 -1.86
C LEU A 90 11.64 2.82 -0.39
N GLN A 91 11.23 1.65 0.11
CA GLN A 91 11.49 1.24 1.50
C GLN A 91 12.99 1.15 1.84
N ARG A 92 13.83 0.91 0.84
CA ARG A 92 15.28 0.87 1.02
C ARG A 92 15.93 2.24 1.11
N SER A 93 15.29 3.25 0.55
CA SER A 93 15.82 4.62 0.56
C SER A 93 15.22 5.46 1.69
N LEU A 94 14.00 5.08 2.16
CA LEU A 94 13.21 5.86 3.10
C LEU A 94 12.88 5.05 4.36
N PRO A 95 13.62 5.21 5.46
CA PRO A 95 13.34 4.49 6.72
C PRO A 95 12.01 4.87 7.38
N SER A 96 11.41 6.00 7.02
CA SER A 96 10.08 6.42 7.44
C SER A 96 8.95 5.76 6.66
N LEU A 97 9.25 5.06 5.56
CA LEU A 97 8.29 4.34 4.75
C LEU A 97 8.37 2.83 5.04
N SER A 98 7.25 2.22 5.37
CA SER A 98 7.14 0.78 5.65
C SER A 98 5.94 0.17 4.94
N GLN A 99 6.02 -1.09 4.55
CA GLN A 99 4.90 -1.83 3.98
C GLN A 99 3.96 -2.29 5.09
N ILE A 100 2.66 -2.25 4.82
CA ILE A 100 1.64 -2.82 5.70
C ILE A 100 1.50 -4.31 5.38
N GLY A 101 1.54 -5.14 6.43
CA GLY A 101 1.21 -6.56 6.37
C GLY A 101 1.99 -7.33 5.31
N GLY A 102 3.15 -7.84 5.65
CA GLY A 102 4.05 -8.45 4.70
C GLY A 102 3.46 -9.67 3.96
N TYR A 103 2.69 -10.52 4.64
CA TYR A 103 2.34 -11.83 4.09
C TYR A 103 1.09 -12.42 4.76
N GLN A 104 0.01 -11.62 4.81
CA GLN A 104 -1.28 -12.14 5.23
C GLN A 104 -2.01 -12.80 4.05
N SER A 105 -2.89 -13.72 4.36
CA SER A 105 -3.70 -14.46 3.39
C SER A 105 -4.95 -13.72 2.92
N ASP A 106 -5.05 -12.41 3.12
CA ASP A 106 -6.22 -11.60 2.77
C ASP A 106 -5.99 -10.69 1.56
N GLN A 107 -7.01 -9.93 1.17
CA GLN A 107 -6.95 -8.99 0.06
C GLN A 107 -5.88 -7.89 0.26
N GLU A 108 -5.60 -7.52 1.52
CA GLU A 108 -4.62 -6.48 1.86
C GLU A 108 -3.20 -6.88 1.44
N SER A 109 -2.88 -8.18 1.46
CA SER A 109 -1.60 -8.71 0.96
C SER A 109 -1.47 -8.62 -0.56
N LEU A 110 -2.59 -8.57 -1.28
CA LEU A 110 -2.67 -8.52 -2.74
C LEU A 110 -2.72 -7.08 -3.26
N ILE A 111 -3.26 -6.14 -2.45
CA ILE A 111 -3.35 -4.69 -2.74
C ILE A 111 -2.46 -3.96 -1.73
N ARG A 112 -1.21 -3.77 -2.12
CA ARG A 112 -0.11 -3.43 -1.22
C ARG A 112 -0.21 -2.02 -0.64
N GLY A 113 -0.46 -1.94 0.66
CA GLY A 113 -0.42 -0.70 1.42
C GLY A 113 0.97 -0.38 1.97
N TYR A 114 1.19 0.89 2.27
CA TYR A 114 2.41 1.39 2.88
C TYR A 114 2.08 2.44 3.95
N GLN A 115 3.00 2.65 4.86
CA GLN A 115 2.90 3.66 5.92
C GLN A 115 4.04 4.65 5.76
N LEU A 116 3.75 5.93 5.79
CA LEU A 116 4.74 6.98 5.95
C LEU A 116 4.65 7.51 7.39
N ARG A 117 5.79 7.57 8.10
CA ARG A 117 5.85 8.00 9.52
C ARG A 117 4.95 7.16 10.46
N ASN A 118 4.81 5.87 10.15
CA ASN A 118 3.99 4.92 10.92
C ASN A 118 2.49 5.26 10.95
N LEU A 119 2.01 6.03 9.98
CA LEU A 119 0.60 6.43 9.87
C LEU A 119 -0.10 5.73 8.69
N SER A 120 -1.42 5.82 8.63
CA SER A 120 -2.23 5.19 7.58
C SER A 120 -1.76 5.55 6.18
N PRO A 121 -1.75 4.60 5.23
CA PRO A 121 -1.45 4.90 3.83
C PRO A 121 -2.45 5.88 3.20
N GLY A 122 -3.70 5.95 3.71
CA GLY A 122 -4.69 6.94 3.27
C GLY A 122 -4.30 8.39 3.56
N TYR A 123 -3.29 8.64 4.41
CA TYR A 123 -2.80 9.98 4.74
C TYR A 123 -1.63 10.45 3.87
N THR A 124 -1.24 9.67 2.87
CA THR A 124 -0.17 10.03 1.94
C THR A 124 -0.73 10.18 0.53
N LEU A 125 -0.66 11.38 -0.01
CA LEU A 125 -1.11 11.66 -1.37
C LEU A 125 -0.08 11.17 -2.39
N VAL A 126 -0.54 10.52 -3.46
CA VAL A 126 0.30 10.14 -4.61
C VAL A 126 -0.05 10.99 -5.82
N LEU A 127 0.97 11.55 -6.44
CA LEU A 127 0.89 12.31 -7.68
C LEU A 127 1.71 11.64 -8.78
N VAL A 128 1.32 11.85 -10.03
CA VAL A 128 2.10 11.53 -11.23
C VAL A 128 2.25 12.82 -12.03
N ASN A 129 3.48 13.28 -12.25
CA ASN A 129 3.78 14.58 -12.84
C ASN A 129 2.99 15.73 -12.18
N GLY A 130 2.87 15.72 -10.85
CA GLY A 130 2.15 16.74 -10.08
C GLY A 130 0.62 16.67 -10.09
N LYS A 131 0.01 15.72 -10.79
CA LYS A 131 -1.46 15.54 -10.85
C LYS A 131 -1.89 14.32 -10.04
N ARG A 132 -3.02 14.42 -9.33
CA ARG A 132 -3.51 13.41 -8.38
C ARG A 132 -3.79 12.06 -9.04
N ARG A 133 -3.24 10.99 -8.46
CA ARG A 133 -3.60 9.60 -8.74
C ARG A 133 -4.59 9.12 -7.68
N ASN A 134 -5.64 8.40 -8.10
CA ASN A 134 -6.65 7.88 -7.20
C ASN A 134 -6.14 6.76 -6.28
N ALA A 135 -6.83 6.57 -5.17
CA ALA A 135 -6.73 5.36 -4.36
C ALA A 135 -7.30 4.14 -5.08
N SER A 136 -6.97 2.94 -4.62
CA SER A 136 -7.62 1.69 -5.02
C SER A 136 -9.10 1.72 -4.65
N ALA A 137 -9.92 0.97 -5.39
CA ALA A 137 -11.30 0.71 -5.02
C ALA A 137 -11.43 -0.14 -3.74
N TYR A 138 -10.37 -0.80 -3.34
CA TYR A 138 -10.30 -1.56 -2.10
C TYR A 138 -10.30 -0.63 -0.88
N VAL A 139 -11.07 -1.02 0.12
CA VAL A 139 -11.08 -0.38 1.44
C VAL A 139 -10.68 -1.43 2.47
N SER A 140 -9.75 -1.09 3.35
CA SER A 140 -9.33 -1.98 4.44
C SER A 140 -10.52 -2.32 5.34
N GLY A 141 -10.79 -3.60 5.48
CA GLY A 141 -11.93 -4.12 6.22
C GLY A 141 -11.63 -4.41 7.68
N ALA A 142 -12.62 -4.99 8.33
CA ALA A 142 -12.62 -5.32 9.75
C ALA A 142 -11.52 -6.29 10.18
N ASN A 143 -11.24 -7.25 9.34
CA ASN A 143 -10.26 -8.31 9.59
C ASN A 143 -8.89 -7.98 9.00
N GLY A 144 -8.80 -6.85 8.32
CA GLY A 144 -7.59 -6.40 7.65
C GLY A 144 -6.64 -5.68 8.61
N GLY A 145 -5.55 -5.34 8.07
CA GLY A 145 -4.37 -4.97 8.75
C GLY A 145 -4.30 -3.66 9.51
N GLY A 146 -5.31 -3.13 10.14
CA GLY A 146 -5.12 -2.12 11.19
C GLY A 146 -5.50 -0.68 10.84
N TYR A 147 -6.01 -0.42 9.64
CA TYR A 147 -6.59 0.87 9.27
C TYR A 147 -7.98 0.69 8.64
N PRO A 148 -8.97 0.14 9.40
CA PRO A 148 -10.31 -0.07 8.89
C PRO A 148 -10.94 1.21 8.33
N GLY A 149 -11.53 1.11 7.14
CA GLY A 149 -12.14 2.25 6.46
C GLY A 149 -11.20 3.06 5.57
N HIS A 150 -9.89 2.79 5.59
CA HIS A 150 -8.94 3.50 4.73
C HIS A 150 -8.78 2.84 3.36
N ALA A 151 -8.65 3.69 2.34
CA ALA A 151 -8.22 3.32 1.00
C ALA A 151 -6.89 4.02 0.69
N TRP A 152 -6.10 3.46 -0.20
CA TRP A 152 -4.78 4.00 -0.57
C TRP A 152 -4.42 3.75 -2.03
N THR A 153 -3.47 4.51 -2.54
CA THR A 153 -2.90 4.28 -3.87
C THR A 153 -1.88 3.14 -3.81
N ASP A 154 -2.04 2.11 -4.65
CA ASP A 154 -1.03 1.06 -4.78
C ASP A 154 0.13 1.53 -5.70
N LEU A 155 1.28 1.81 -5.09
CA LEU A 155 2.49 2.26 -5.79
C LEU A 155 3.05 1.17 -6.73
N ALA A 156 2.78 -0.11 -6.47
CA ALA A 156 3.26 -1.21 -7.30
C ALA A 156 2.61 -1.26 -8.70
N LEU A 157 1.54 -0.50 -8.92
CA LEU A 157 0.86 -0.37 -10.22
C LEU A 157 1.44 0.75 -11.10
N ILE A 158 2.47 1.46 -10.64
CA ILE A 158 3.19 2.46 -11.45
C ILE A 158 4.40 1.79 -12.07
N PRO A 159 4.54 1.75 -13.43
CA PRO A 159 5.65 1.06 -14.07
C PRO A 159 6.99 1.75 -13.76
N VAL A 160 7.91 1.00 -13.15
CA VAL A 160 9.25 1.49 -12.80
C VAL A 160 10.03 1.93 -14.04
N SER A 161 9.76 1.29 -15.19
CA SER A 161 10.38 1.66 -16.47
C SER A 161 10.10 3.10 -16.93
N ALA A 162 8.96 3.67 -16.49
CA ALA A 162 8.52 5.01 -16.86
C ALA A 162 9.11 6.11 -15.96
N ILE A 163 9.67 5.77 -14.81
CA ILE A 163 10.09 6.73 -13.79
C ILE A 163 11.41 7.38 -14.18
N ASP A 164 11.46 8.69 -14.08
CA ASP A 164 12.69 9.50 -14.11
C ASP A 164 13.24 9.64 -12.69
N HIS A 165 12.45 10.19 -11.78
CA HIS A 165 12.74 10.25 -10.35
C HIS A 165 11.44 10.34 -9.54
N ILE A 166 11.59 10.23 -8.23
CA ILE A 166 10.48 10.38 -7.28
C ILE A 166 10.85 11.44 -6.27
N GLU A 167 9.91 12.33 -6.02
CA GLU A 167 9.99 13.33 -4.96
C GLU A 167 9.09 12.88 -3.79
N VAL A 168 9.65 12.78 -2.59
CA VAL A 168 8.90 12.43 -1.38
C VAL A 168 8.96 13.61 -0.41
N LEU A 169 7.87 14.36 -0.37
CA LEU A 169 7.67 15.42 0.61
C LEU A 169 7.20 14.79 1.92
N ARG A 170 7.97 14.94 2.98
CA ARG A 170 7.67 14.42 4.31
C ARG A 170 7.13 15.52 5.23
N ASP A 171 6.06 16.21 4.79
CA ASP A 171 5.40 17.26 5.58
C ASP A 171 3.94 17.41 5.17
N GLY A 172 3.11 17.97 6.04
CA GLY A 172 1.71 18.25 5.74
C GLY A 172 1.57 19.25 4.59
N ALA A 173 0.79 18.86 3.57
CA ALA A 173 0.65 19.66 2.34
C ALA A 173 -0.80 19.80 1.85
N SER A 174 -1.79 19.60 2.73
CA SER A 174 -3.21 19.68 2.35
C SER A 174 -3.61 21.07 1.84
N ALA A 175 -2.98 22.14 2.30
CA ALA A 175 -3.21 23.49 1.78
C ALA A 175 -2.75 23.65 0.31
N LEU A 176 -1.83 22.81 -0.17
CA LEU A 176 -1.33 22.83 -1.55
C LEU A 176 -2.08 21.87 -2.45
N TYR A 177 -2.40 20.67 -1.95
CA TYR A 177 -2.86 19.51 -2.75
C TYR A 177 -4.23 18.97 -2.34
N GLY A 178 -4.85 19.49 -1.25
CA GLY A 178 -6.14 19.04 -0.75
C GLY A 178 -6.06 17.83 0.17
N SER A 179 -7.17 17.11 0.28
CA SER A 179 -7.33 15.91 1.10
C SER A 179 -6.18 14.90 0.91
N ASP A 180 -5.88 14.11 1.94
CA ASP A 180 -4.94 12.99 1.98
C ASP A 180 -3.46 13.35 2.13
N ALA A 181 -3.06 14.63 1.92
CA ALA A 181 -1.69 15.08 2.10
C ALA A 181 -1.37 15.43 3.57
N ILE A 182 -1.63 14.53 4.51
CA ILE A 182 -1.39 14.71 5.96
C ILE A 182 0.05 14.36 6.33
N THR A 183 0.50 13.14 5.97
CA THR A 183 1.86 12.68 6.31
C THR A 183 2.90 13.13 5.30
N GLY A 184 2.46 13.38 4.08
CA GLY A 184 3.32 13.78 2.97
C GLY A 184 2.71 13.56 1.60
N VAL A 185 3.54 13.75 0.60
CA VAL A 185 3.21 13.58 -0.82
C VAL A 185 4.30 12.75 -1.50
N ILE A 186 3.93 11.75 -2.26
CA ILE A 186 4.83 11.01 -3.16
C ILE A 186 4.49 11.43 -4.59
N ASN A 187 5.39 12.17 -5.24
CA ASN A 187 5.21 12.62 -6.61
C ASN A 187 6.14 11.84 -7.53
N VAL A 188 5.57 11.06 -8.43
CA VAL A 188 6.30 10.26 -9.42
C VAL A 188 6.45 11.07 -10.69
N ILE A 189 7.68 11.45 -11.01
CA ILE A 189 8.02 12.17 -12.23
C ILE A 189 8.37 11.16 -13.32
N LEU A 190 7.69 11.25 -14.45
CA LEU A 190 7.88 10.34 -15.58
C LEU A 190 8.92 10.86 -16.55
N LYS A 191 9.62 9.94 -17.20
CA LYS A 191 10.57 10.25 -18.27
C LYS A 191 9.96 11.09 -19.37
N SER A 192 10.73 12.05 -19.88
CA SER A 192 10.35 13.00 -20.94
C SER A 192 11.33 12.97 -22.12
N ASN A 193 12.01 11.84 -22.33
CA ASN A 193 12.98 11.70 -23.40
C ASN A 193 12.32 11.72 -24.78
N ALA A 194 12.88 12.54 -25.70
CA ALA A 194 12.48 12.60 -27.11
C ALA A 194 13.27 11.62 -28.00
N HIS A 195 14.35 11.03 -27.48
CA HIS A 195 15.23 10.12 -28.23
C HIS A 195 15.78 9.03 -27.32
N GLY A 196 16.28 7.97 -27.93
CA GLY A 196 16.89 6.86 -27.22
C GLY A 196 15.92 6.06 -26.39
N GLY A 197 16.47 5.15 -25.62
CA GLY A 197 15.65 4.30 -24.76
C GLY A 197 16.48 3.23 -24.06
N ASN A 198 15.76 2.34 -23.36
CA ASN A 198 16.39 1.18 -22.76
C ASN A 198 15.45 -0.01 -22.70
N VAL A 199 16.03 -1.20 -22.75
CA VAL A 199 15.35 -2.46 -22.48
C VAL A 199 16.12 -3.22 -21.41
N SER A 200 15.45 -3.73 -20.41
CA SER A 200 16.07 -4.54 -19.37
C SER A 200 15.31 -5.83 -19.12
N VAL A 201 16.04 -6.90 -18.87
CA VAL A 201 15.52 -8.20 -18.42
C VAL A 201 16.19 -8.55 -17.11
N GLU A 202 15.36 -8.87 -16.11
CA GLU A 202 15.80 -9.29 -14.79
C GLU A 202 15.17 -10.63 -14.45
N SER A 203 15.94 -11.56 -13.89
CA SER A 203 15.44 -12.81 -13.34
C SER A 203 16.14 -13.13 -12.04
N GLY A 204 15.42 -13.75 -11.11
CA GLY A 204 15.93 -14.14 -9.80
C GLY A 204 15.02 -15.10 -9.08
N GLN A 205 15.49 -15.64 -7.96
CA GLN A 205 14.75 -16.54 -7.10
C GLN A 205 15.31 -16.54 -5.67
N SER A 206 14.56 -17.10 -4.72
CA SER A 206 15.06 -17.34 -3.37
C SER A 206 16.18 -18.37 -3.38
N ILE A 207 16.97 -18.42 -2.32
CA ILE A 207 18.01 -19.44 -2.16
C ILE A 207 17.45 -20.86 -2.03
N ASP A 208 16.16 -21.01 -1.70
CA ASP A 208 15.46 -22.30 -1.67
C ASP A 208 15.00 -22.75 -3.06
N GLY A 209 15.18 -21.94 -4.11
CA GLY A 209 14.79 -22.25 -5.48
C GLY A 209 13.33 -21.97 -5.82
N ASP A 210 12.56 -21.34 -4.92
CA ASP A 210 11.18 -20.91 -5.12
C ASP A 210 11.07 -19.38 -5.23
N GLY A 211 9.83 -18.84 -5.30
CA GLY A 211 9.61 -17.40 -5.39
C GLY A 211 10.23 -16.77 -6.63
N THR A 212 10.44 -17.53 -7.69
CA THR A 212 11.06 -17.07 -8.93
C THR A 212 10.37 -15.82 -9.45
N ARG A 213 11.18 -14.81 -9.80
CA ARG A 213 10.72 -13.56 -10.40
C ARG A 213 11.38 -13.32 -11.75
N THR A 214 10.59 -12.87 -12.72
CA THR A 214 11.10 -12.40 -14.01
C THR A 214 10.42 -11.10 -14.36
N SER A 215 11.21 -10.09 -14.77
CA SER A 215 10.73 -8.77 -15.19
C SER A 215 11.36 -8.38 -16.52
N VAL A 216 10.53 -7.87 -17.42
CA VAL A 216 10.99 -7.23 -18.68
C VAL A 216 10.47 -5.81 -18.64
N ARG A 217 11.36 -4.85 -18.83
CA ARG A 217 11.07 -3.41 -18.78
C ARG A 217 11.65 -2.74 -20.01
N ALA A 218 10.90 -1.81 -20.60
CA ALA A 218 11.35 -1.04 -21.75
C ALA A 218 10.88 0.41 -21.65
N ASN A 219 11.68 1.32 -22.18
CA ASN A 219 11.32 2.72 -22.42
C ASN A 219 11.90 3.15 -23.75
N ILE A 220 11.17 3.97 -24.51
CA ILE A 220 11.62 4.61 -25.75
C ILE A 220 11.09 6.04 -25.82
N GLY A 221 11.98 6.95 -26.18
CA GLY A 221 11.66 8.35 -26.48
C GLY A 221 11.53 8.54 -27.98
N LEU A 222 10.50 9.23 -28.39
CA LEU A 222 10.21 9.60 -29.77
C LEU A 222 10.03 11.11 -29.86
N PRO A 223 10.63 11.80 -30.86
CA PRO A 223 10.39 13.22 -31.07
C PRO A 223 8.96 13.46 -31.58
N TRP A 224 8.35 14.54 -31.15
CA TRP A 224 7.07 15.03 -31.64
C TRP A 224 7.23 16.45 -32.19
N GLY A 225 7.44 16.54 -33.51
CA GLY A 225 7.85 17.80 -34.16
C GLY A 225 9.25 18.23 -33.71
N GLN A 226 9.50 19.56 -33.68
CA GLN A 226 10.78 20.11 -33.27
C GLN A 226 10.88 20.31 -31.75
N ASP A 227 9.74 20.63 -31.09
CA ASP A 227 9.70 21.05 -29.69
C ASP A 227 8.91 20.09 -28.79
N GLY A 228 8.70 18.84 -29.24
CA GLY A 228 7.90 17.90 -28.51
C GLY A 228 8.55 16.54 -28.33
N PHE A 229 7.99 15.78 -27.41
CA PHE A 229 8.42 14.41 -27.10
C PHE A 229 7.21 13.51 -26.85
N VAL A 230 7.40 12.21 -27.10
CA VAL A 230 6.54 11.12 -26.61
C VAL A 230 7.44 10.06 -26.00
N SER A 231 7.38 9.89 -24.70
CA SER A 231 8.08 8.82 -23.97
C SER A 231 7.11 7.68 -23.68
N LEU A 232 7.39 6.48 -24.21
CA LEU A 232 6.61 5.28 -24.04
C LEU A 232 7.36 4.31 -23.12
N SER A 233 6.67 3.74 -22.16
CA SER A 233 7.25 2.77 -21.24
C SER A 233 6.34 1.56 -21.06
N GLY A 234 6.94 0.40 -20.87
CA GLY A 234 6.22 -0.84 -20.61
C GLY A 234 6.98 -1.74 -19.65
N GLU A 235 6.22 -2.48 -18.85
CA GLU A 235 6.74 -3.43 -17.89
C GLU A 235 5.85 -4.68 -17.86
N ASN A 236 6.50 -5.87 -17.81
CA ASN A 236 5.83 -7.12 -17.50
C ASN A 236 6.65 -7.84 -16.42
N THR A 237 6.02 -8.10 -15.29
CA THR A 237 6.66 -8.78 -14.14
C THR A 237 5.80 -9.96 -13.72
N ARG A 238 6.44 -11.11 -13.48
CA ARG A 238 5.83 -12.30 -12.90
C ARG A 238 6.64 -12.73 -11.68
N GLN A 239 5.95 -13.00 -10.59
CA GLN A 239 6.53 -13.57 -9.38
C GLN A 239 5.69 -14.76 -8.92
N HIS A 240 6.36 -15.87 -8.64
CA HIS A 240 5.75 -17.06 -8.07
C HIS A 240 5.75 -17.00 -6.53
N HIS A 241 4.96 -17.87 -5.91
CA HIS A 241 4.96 -18.04 -4.46
C HIS A 241 6.33 -18.50 -3.96
N ALA A 242 6.76 -17.95 -2.83
CA ALA A 242 7.74 -18.60 -1.98
C ALA A 242 7.01 -19.22 -0.79
N ILE A 243 7.23 -20.50 -0.54
CA ILE A 243 6.46 -21.29 0.42
C ILE A 243 7.34 -21.66 1.60
N ARG A 244 6.84 -21.49 2.82
CA ARG A 244 7.48 -21.90 4.06
C ARG A 244 6.51 -22.73 4.87
N THR A 245 7.00 -23.84 5.40
CA THR A 245 6.21 -24.80 6.15
C THR A 245 6.90 -25.14 7.46
N ARG A 246 6.16 -25.81 8.31
CA ARG A 246 6.67 -26.38 9.55
C ARG A 246 5.93 -27.68 9.82
N ARG A 247 6.66 -28.73 10.21
CA ARG A 247 6.03 -29.95 10.67
C ARG A 247 5.10 -29.67 11.85
N TYR A 248 3.95 -30.21 11.73
CA TYR A 248 2.82 -30.11 12.60
C TYR A 248 2.90 -31.08 13.78
N ILE A 249 2.16 -30.82 14.87
CA ILE A 249 2.16 -31.69 16.06
C ILE A 249 1.45 -33.01 15.71
N ASP A 250 2.14 -34.13 15.86
CA ASP A 250 1.64 -35.47 15.49
C ASP A 250 0.32 -35.86 16.24
N ALA A 251 0.06 -35.24 17.38
CA ALA A 251 -1.16 -35.48 18.16
C ALA A 251 -2.45 -34.86 17.60
N TYR A 252 -2.33 -34.04 16.55
CA TYR A 252 -3.46 -33.31 15.94
C TYR A 252 -3.90 -34.02 14.67
N LEU A 253 -5.09 -34.58 14.67
CA LEU A 253 -5.60 -35.37 13.56
C LEU A 253 -6.18 -34.48 12.45
N SER A 254 -5.96 -34.91 11.21
CA SER A 254 -6.43 -34.19 10.01
C SER A 254 -7.76 -34.75 9.48
N TYR A 255 -8.05 -36.00 9.74
CA TYR A 255 -9.23 -36.70 9.26
C TYR A 255 -10.24 -37.00 10.38
N PRO A 256 -11.53 -37.18 10.07
CA PRO A 256 -12.49 -37.71 11.02
C PRO A 256 -11.99 -39.05 11.61
N ALA A 257 -12.21 -39.28 12.90
CA ALA A 257 -11.96 -40.57 13.51
C ALA A 257 -12.84 -41.65 12.88
N VAL A 258 -12.54 -42.90 13.11
CA VAL A 258 -13.40 -44.05 12.70
C VAL A 258 -13.87 -44.84 13.90
N ASP A 259 -15.15 -45.27 13.89
CA ASP A 259 -15.73 -46.17 14.88
C ASP A 259 -15.30 -47.62 14.59
N ALA A 260 -15.75 -48.57 15.43
CA ALA A 260 -15.48 -49.99 15.26
C ALA A 260 -16.05 -50.60 13.96
N SER A 261 -17.01 -49.94 13.32
CA SER A 261 -17.61 -50.31 12.04
C SER A 261 -16.96 -49.63 10.83
N GLY A 262 -15.95 -48.77 11.05
CA GLY A 262 -15.28 -48.03 10.02
C GLY A 262 -16.00 -46.73 9.59
N ASN A 263 -17.07 -46.33 10.27
CA ASN A 263 -17.79 -45.08 9.95
C ASN A 263 -17.04 -43.87 10.47
N PRO A 264 -17.07 -42.75 9.74
CA PRO A 264 -16.41 -41.51 10.16
C PRO A 264 -17.13 -40.86 11.37
N VAL A 265 -16.37 -40.46 12.37
CA VAL A 265 -16.82 -39.78 13.60
C VAL A 265 -16.09 -38.43 13.76
N ALA A 266 -16.87 -37.40 14.10
CA ALA A 266 -16.31 -36.08 14.33
C ALA A 266 -15.31 -36.08 15.50
N LEU A 267 -14.19 -35.41 15.33
CA LEU A 267 -13.20 -35.26 16.37
C LEU A 267 -13.70 -34.34 17.51
N ARG A 268 -13.14 -34.51 18.70
CA ARG A 268 -13.32 -33.58 19.82
C ARG A 268 -12.58 -32.25 19.56
N PRO A 269 -12.86 -31.20 20.34
CA PRO A 269 -12.10 -29.99 20.28
C PRO A 269 -10.60 -30.26 20.29
N ASN A 270 -9.84 -29.43 19.55
CA ASN A 270 -8.40 -29.60 19.27
C ASN A 270 -8.08 -30.89 18.50
N ASN A 271 -8.97 -31.32 17.63
CA ASN A 271 -8.86 -32.49 16.75
C ASN A 271 -8.39 -33.77 17.48
N ARG A 272 -8.93 -34.02 18.67
CA ARG A 272 -8.61 -35.22 19.48
C ARG A 272 -9.61 -36.35 19.25
N LEU A 273 -9.14 -37.56 19.43
CA LEU A 273 -9.96 -38.76 19.31
C LEU A 273 -11.11 -38.78 20.32
N PRO A 274 -12.36 -39.05 19.91
CA PRO A 274 -13.43 -39.45 20.78
C PRO A 274 -13.14 -40.80 21.43
N ALA A 275 -13.73 -41.06 22.60
CA ALA A 275 -13.64 -42.36 23.25
C ALA A 275 -14.27 -43.45 22.37
N GLY A 276 -13.64 -44.61 22.29
CA GLY A 276 -14.13 -45.76 21.50
C GLY A 276 -13.90 -45.64 19.98
N THR A 277 -13.09 -44.68 19.55
CA THR A 277 -12.71 -44.50 18.13
C THR A 277 -11.21 -44.69 17.92
N THR A 278 -10.80 -44.90 16.68
CA THR A 278 -9.40 -45.01 16.25
C THR A 278 -9.09 -43.92 15.24
N PRO A 279 -7.80 -43.55 15.06
CA PRO A 279 -7.39 -42.65 13.97
C PRO A 279 -7.81 -43.21 12.61
N ASN A 280 -8.22 -42.33 11.71
CA ASN A 280 -8.44 -42.69 10.31
C ASN A 280 -7.17 -43.27 9.68
N PRO A 281 -7.21 -44.35 8.93
CA PRO A 281 -6.04 -44.90 8.22
C PRO A 281 -5.31 -43.87 7.34
N ALA A 282 -6.03 -42.92 6.78
CA ALA A 282 -5.47 -41.84 5.96
C ALA A 282 -4.49 -40.93 6.72
N GLU A 283 -4.51 -40.93 8.06
CA GLU A 283 -3.51 -40.20 8.87
C GLU A 283 -2.06 -40.67 8.59
N ALA A 284 -1.87 -41.89 8.17
CA ALA A 284 -0.55 -42.45 7.87
C ALA A 284 0.08 -41.85 6.62
N SER A 285 -0.72 -41.31 5.69
CA SER A 285 -0.29 -40.70 4.44
C SER A 285 -0.51 -39.18 4.38
N ARG A 286 -0.95 -38.55 5.47
CA ARG A 286 -1.19 -37.11 5.51
C ARG A 286 0.09 -36.31 5.30
N ASP A 287 -0.04 -35.15 4.67
CA ASP A 287 1.02 -34.15 4.68
C ASP A 287 1.07 -33.46 6.07
N PRO A 288 2.15 -33.68 6.86
CA PRO A 288 2.26 -33.11 8.20
C PRO A 288 2.51 -31.61 8.20
N GLU A 289 2.75 -30.97 7.04
CA GLU A 289 3.04 -29.55 6.90
C GLU A 289 1.89 -28.75 6.27
N ALA A 290 0.88 -29.39 5.70
CA ALA A 290 -0.19 -28.74 4.94
C ALA A 290 -0.88 -27.59 5.69
N ASN A 291 -1.04 -27.72 7.01
CA ASN A 291 -1.76 -26.74 7.82
C ASN A 291 -0.90 -25.54 8.30
N THR A 292 0.38 -25.54 8.00
CA THR A 292 1.32 -24.50 8.45
C THR A 292 1.98 -23.75 7.28
N ILE A 293 1.40 -23.85 6.08
CA ILE A 293 1.92 -23.21 4.87
C ILE A 293 1.77 -21.71 5.00
N LEU A 294 2.92 -21.02 5.05
CA LEU A 294 3.03 -19.59 4.88
C LEU A 294 3.60 -19.31 3.50
N SER A 295 2.90 -18.52 2.68
CA SER A 295 3.35 -18.18 1.34
C SER A 295 3.48 -16.68 1.13
N SER A 296 4.45 -16.25 0.32
CA SER A 296 4.38 -14.94 -0.28
C SER A 296 3.29 -14.92 -1.37
N PRO A 297 2.59 -13.79 -1.59
CA PRO A 297 1.71 -13.69 -2.75
C PRO A 297 2.46 -13.89 -4.06
N SER A 298 1.82 -14.57 -5.03
CA SER A 298 2.26 -14.54 -6.42
C SER A 298 1.53 -13.45 -7.18
N TYR A 299 2.15 -12.91 -8.24
CA TYR A 299 1.47 -11.98 -9.12
C TYR A 299 2.03 -11.96 -10.54
N ALA A 300 1.19 -11.57 -11.47
CA ALA A 300 1.53 -11.18 -12.83
C ALA A 300 1.04 -9.76 -13.05
N LEU A 301 1.95 -8.87 -13.42
CA LEU A 301 1.70 -7.44 -13.67
C LEU A 301 2.12 -7.10 -15.10
N THR A 302 1.23 -6.44 -15.84
CA THR A 302 1.57 -5.71 -17.06
C THR A 302 1.22 -4.25 -16.85
N ALA A 303 2.17 -3.34 -17.06
CA ALA A 303 1.97 -1.91 -16.87
C ALA A 303 2.56 -1.15 -18.07
N LEU A 304 1.86 -0.10 -18.49
CA LEU A 304 2.22 0.78 -19.59
C LEU A 304 2.14 2.23 -19.11
N ALA A 305 2.99 3.08 -19.65
CA ALA A 305 2.92 4.52 -19.45
C ALA A 305 3.27 5.27 -20.74
N VAL A 306 2.60 6.40 -20.90
CA VAL A 306 2.87 7.40 -21.92
C VAL A 306 3.04 8.73 -21.23
N ASN A 307 4.10 9.47 -21.58
CA ASN A 307 4.28 10.86 -21.20
C ASN A 307 4.63 11.65 -22.44
N ALA A 308 3.87 12.69 -22.76
CA ALA A 308 4.02 13.47 -23.98
C ALA A 308 3.91 14.96 -23.70
N GLY A 309 4.66 15.75 -24.44
CA GLY A 309 4.62 17.20 -24.40
C GLY A 309 4.91 17.78 -25.77
N HIS A 310 4.25 18.89 -26.12
CA HIS A 310 4.44 19.57 -27.39
C HIS A 310 4.23 21.08 -27.26
N GLY A 311 5.15 21.89 -27.78
CA GLY A 311 5.03 23.34 -27.81
C GLY A 311 3.80 23.78 -28.65
N LEU A 312 3.06 24.73 -28.12
CA LEU A 312 1.94 25.40 -28.81
C LEU A 312 2.32 26.88 -29.06
N GLY A 313 3.23 27.07 -30.01
CA GLY A 313 3.90 28.38 -30.21
C GLY A 313 4.91 28.70 -29.10
N GLU A 314 5.24 29.99 -28.94
CA GLU A 314 6.35 30.41 -28.04
C GLU A 314 6.00 30.39 -26.55
N ASN A 315 4.71 30.49 -26.19
CA ASN A 315 4.28 30.79 -24.83
C ASN A 315 3.44 29.67 -24.20
N ALA A 316 3.15 28.58 -24.90
CA ALA A 316 2.30 27.54 -24.40
C ALA A 316 2.83 26.13 -24.71
N GLN A 317 2.47 25.17 -23.90
CA GLN A 317 2.79 23.75 -24.07
C GLN A 317 1.56 22.91 -23.77
N PHE A 318 1.23 22.00 -24.70
CA PHE A 318 0.36 20.87 -24.43
C PHE A 318 1.15 19.76 -23.73
N TYR A 319 0.53 19.09 -22.77
CA TYR A 319 1.07 17.88 -22.17
C TYR A 319 -0.01 16.83 -21.97
N ALA A 320 0.40 15.56 -22.01
CA ALA A 320 -0.47 14.44 -21.72
C ALA A 320 0.31 13.32 -21.03
N THR A 321 -0.30 12.71 -20.04
CA THR A 321 0.24 11.57 -19.31
C THR A 321 -0.82 10.49 -19.18
N ALA A 322 -0.47 9.23 -19.46
CA ALA A 322 -1.35 8.10 -19.23
C ALA A 322 -0.60 6.92 -18.62
N THR A 323 -1.23 6.23 -17.68
CA THR A 323 -0.76 4.94 -17.15
C THR A 323 -1.89 3.92 -17.18
N ALA A 324 -1.57 2.68 -17.55
CA ALA A 324 -2.49 1.55 -17.54
C ALA A 324 -1.81 0.34 -16.93
N SER A 325 -2.46 -0.35 -15.99
CA SER A 325 -1.91 -1.53 -15.33
C SER A 325 -2.98 -2.60 -15.20
N ASP A 326 -2.58 -3.85 -15.43
CA ASP A 326 -3.38 -5.07 -15.24
C ASP A 326 -2.57 -6.04 -14.37
N ARG A 327 -3.07 -6.35 -13.17
CA ARG A 327 -2.44 -7.24 -12.22
C ARG A 327 -3.39 -8.37 -11.83
N THR A 328 -2.91 -9.60 -11.94
CA THR A 328 -3.50 -10.76 -11.28
C THR A 328 -2.59 -11.15 -10.12
N ALA A 329 -3.12 -11.17 -8.90
CA ALA A 329 -2.37 -11.55 -7.70
C ALA A 329 -3.12 -12.65 -6.93
N GLN A 330 -2.38 -13.57 -6.31
CA GLN A 330 -2.92 -14.71 -5.60
C GLN A 330 -2.25 -14.88 -4.24
N ALA A 331 -3.05 -15.24 -3.22
CA ALA A 331 -2.60 -15.60 -1.89
C ALA A 331 -3.20 -16.97 -1.50
N ILE A 332 -2.34 -17.89 -1.07
CA ILE A 332 -2.73 -19.17 -0.52
C ILE A 332 -3.35 -18.93 0.86
N GLN A 333 -4.51 -19.53 1.09
CA GLN A 333 -5.29 -19.39 2.32
C GLN A 333 -5.01 -20.52 3.29
N ASN A 334 -5.60 -20.47 4.47
CA ASN A 334 -5.53 -21.53 5.47
C ASN A 334 -6.07 -22.87 4.91
N PHE A 335 -5.40 -23.97 5.22
CA PHE A 335 -5.80 -25.31 4.83
C PHE A 335 -7.15 -25.71 5.45
N ARG A 336 -8.02 -26.31 4.66
CA ARG A 336 -9.31 -26.83 5.09
C ARG A 336 -9.21 -28.32 5.36
N LEU A 337 -9.10 -28.66 6.66
CA LEU A 337 -8.93 -30.04 7.14
C LEU A 337 -10.16 -30.89 6.89
N PRO A 338 -10.04 -32.15 6.44
CA PRO A 338 -11.15 -33.10 6.32
C PRO A 338 -11.97 -33.24 7.61
N ALA A 339 -11.30 -33.30 8.77
CA ALA A 339 -11.96 -33.36 10.08
C ALA A 339 -12.84 -32.14 10.35
N THR A 340 -12.39 -30.93 9.99
CA THR A 340 -13.19 -29.72 10.16
C THR A 340 -14.35 -29.65 9.17
N ILE A 341 -14.14 -30.08 7.92
CA ILE A 341 -15.19 -30.17 6.89
C ILE A 341 -16.30 -31.12 7.35
N PHE A 342 -15.93 -32.30 7.84
CA PHE A 342 -16.87 -33.28 8.32
C PHE A 342 -17.58 -32.88 9.62
N GLY A 343 -16.78 -32.49 10.65
CA GLY A 343 -17.27 -32.31 12.01
C GLY A 343 -17.85 -30.92 12.30
N THR A 344 -17.16 -29.88 11.88
CA THR A 344 -17.54 -28.48 12.16
C THR A 344 -18.53 -27.95 11.13
N TYR A 345 -18.22 -28.07 9.86
CA TYR A 345 -19.08 -27.56 8.79
C TYR A 345 -20.23 -28.53 8.44
N LYS A 346 -20.15 -29.79 8.89
CA LYS A 346 -21.15 -30.86 8.59
C LYS A 346 -21.39 -30.99 7.09
N ALA A 347 -20.33 -30.84 6.29
CA ALA A 347 -20.37 -30.88 4.85
C ALA A 347 -19.62 -32.09 4.24
N PRO A 348 -19.99 -33.34 4.57
CA PRO A 348 -19.25 -34.53 4.14
C PRO A 348 -19.22 -34.71 2.61
N SER A 349 -20.19 -34.16 1.87
CA SER A 349 -20.20 -34.20 0.40
C SER A 349 -19.01 -33.50 -0.23
N VAL A 350 -18.42 -32.49 0.43
CA VAL A 350 -17.21 -31.78 -0.04
C VAL A 350 -16.02 -32.75 -0.14
N LEU A 351 -15.95 -33.74 0.75
CA LEU A 351 -14.90 -34.76 0.75
C LEU A 351 -14.97 -35.69 -0.47
N ASN A 352 -16.08 -35.72 -1.22
CA ASN A 352 -16.15 -36.41 -2.51
C ASN A 352 -15.28 -35.76 -3.59
N VAL A 353 -14.98 -34.47 -3.46
CA VAL A 353 -14.11 -33.69 -4.36
C VAL A 353 -12.76 -33.45 -3.72
N TRP A 354 -12.73 -33.25 -2.42
CA TRP A 354 -11.53 -32.90 -1.63
C TRP A 354 -11.31 -33.91 -0.50
N PRO A 355 -10.98 -35.19 -0.78
CA PRO A 355 -10.88 -36.22 0.25
C PRO A 355 -9.80 -35.93 1.30
N ASP A 356 -8.70 -35.28 0.88
CA ASP A 356 -7.57 -34.97 1.74
C ASP A 356 -7.59 -33.51 2.25
N GLY A 357 -8.74 -32.79 2.07
CA GLY A 357 -8.83 -31.37 2.33
C GLY A 357 -8.31 -30.53 1.16
N PHE A 358 -8.23 -29.20 1.35
CA PHE A 358 -7.80 -28.31 0.28
C PHE A 358 -7.22 -26.99 0.81
N LEU A 359 -6.40 -26.35 -0.03
CA LEU A 359 -5.87 -25.00 0.16
C LEU A 359 -6.61 -24.05 -0.78
N PRO A 360 -7.55 -23.23 -0.28
CA PRO A 360 -8.16 -22.20 -1.11
C PRO A 360 -7.13 -21.16 -1.53
N VAL A 361 -7.34 -20.56 -2.69
CA VAL A 361 -6.53 -19.46 -3.20
C VAL A 361 -7.41 -18.25 -3.41
N LEU A 362 -7.12 -17.17 -2.71
CA LEU A 362 -7.72 -15.86 -2.97
C LEU A 362 -6.99 -15.21 -4.16
N GLU A 363 -7.74 -14.85 -5.20
CA GLU A 363 -7.23 -14.19 -6.40
C GLU A 363 -7.87 -12.83 -6.57
N THR A 364 -7.07 -11.81 -6.82
CA THR A 364 -7.55 -10.50 -7.26
C THR A 364 -7.09 -10.21 -8.68
N LYS A 365 -8.00 -9.66 -9.49
CA LYS A 365 -7.67 -9.07 -10.80
C LYS A 365 -7.93 -7.58 -10.71
N GLU A 366 -6.86 -6.81 -10.74
CA GLU A 366 -6.89 -5.37 -10.57
C GLU A 366 -6.47 -4.66 -11.85
N LYS A 367 -7.29 -3.68 -12.27
CA LYS A 367 -7.00 -2.79 -13.38
C LYS A 367 -6.99 -1.35 -12.91
N GLN A 368 -5.93 -0.64 -13.25
CA GLN A 368 -5.76 0.76 -12.95
C GLN A 368 -5.52 1.55 -14.24
N TYR A 369 -6.29 2.60 -14.43
CA TYR A 369 -6.13 3.56 -15.52
C TYR A 369 -6.05 4.97 -14.94
N THR A 370 -5.09 5.76 -15.39
CA THR A 370 -4.95 7.17 -15.08
C THR A 370 -4.58 7.91 -16.35
N GLY A 371 -5.27 8.98 -16.67
CA GLY A 371 -4.95 9.84 -17.80
C GLY A 371 -5.12 11.29 -17.43
N THR A 372 -4.13 12.12 -17.78
CA THR A 372 -4.17 13.58 -17.62
C THR A 372 -3.83 14.23 -18.94
N ALA A 373 -4.55 15.28 -19.31
CA ALA A 373 -4.21 16.15 -20.43
C ALA A 373 -4.39 17.60 -19.99
N GLY A 374 -3.49 18.47 -20.42
CA GLY A 374 -3.52 19.88 -20.05
C GLY A 374 -2.73 20.79 -21.00
N VAL A 375 -2.94 22.06 -20.79
CA VAL A 375 -2.18 23.13 -21.43
C VAL A 375 -1.66 24.05 -20.37
N LYS A 376 -0.34 24.32 -20.41
CA LYS A 376 0.31 25.30 -19.54
C LYS A 376 1.06 26.32 -20.38
N GLY A 377 1.18 27.53 -19.85
CA GLY A 377 1.88 28.58 -20.57
C GLY A 377 1.91 29.90 -19.81
N HIS A 378 2.50 30.92 -20.48
CA HIS A 378 2.70 32.25 -19.92
C HIS A 378 1.91 33.29 -20.71
N TRP A 379 0.90 33.91 -20.06
CA TRP A 379 0.04 34.93 -20.66
C TRP A 379 -0.15 36.12 -19.73
N GLY A 380 0.10 37.34 -20.21
CA GLY A 380 -0.12 38.57 -19.44
C GLY A 380 0.66 38.63 -18.12
N GLY A 381 1.83 37.98 -18.05
CA GLY A 381 2.66 37.93 -16.84
C GLY A 381 2.20 36.84 -15.84
N TRP A 382 1.25 35.99 -16.20
CA TRP A 382 0.78 34.84 -15.42
C TRP A 382 1.24 33.54 -16.06
N ASP A 383 1.77 32.63 -15.24
CA ASP A 383 1.88 31.23 -15.58
C ASP A 383 0.50 30.60 -15.30
N ILE A 384 -0.06 29.94 -16.30
CA ILE A 384 -1.39 29.32 -16.25
C ILE A 384 -1.24 27.84 -16.60
N ASP A 385 -1.83 26.94 -15.80
CA ASP A 385 -1.93 25.48 -16.09
C ASP A 385 -3.38 25.04 -15.93
N GLY A 386 -4.02 24.62 -17.03
CA GLY A 386 -5.34 24.03 -17.04
C GLY A 386 -5.27 22.55 -17.42
N SER A 387 -5.89 21.68 -16.63
CA SER A 387 -5.83 20.24 -16.90
C SER A 387 -7.10 19.48 -16.51
N LEU A 388 -7.29 18.35 -17.19
CA LEU A 388 -8.29 17.34 -16.89
C LEU A 388 -7.61 16.01 -16.58
N THR A 389 -8.00 15.37 -15.49
CA THR A 389 -7.50 14.04 -15.09
C THR A 389 -8.67 13.08 -14.94
N GLY A 390 -8.54 11.90 -15.52
CA GLY A 390 -9.47 10.78 -15.35
C GLY A 390 -8.75 9.58 -14.74
N ASN A 391 -9.34 9.00 -13.71
CA ASN A 391 -8.82 7.84 -12.99
C ASN A 391 -9.88 6.74 -12.90
N ARG A 392 -9.46 5.48 -12.97
CA ARG A 392 -10.32 4.33 -12.66
C ARG A 392 -9.50 3.18 -12.08
N ASN A 393 -9.96 2.62 -10.97
CA ASN A 393 -9.44 1.39 -10.40
C ASN A 393 -10.58 0.37 -10.28
N THR A 394 -10.35 -0.85 -10.76
CA THR A 394 -11.32 -1.96 -10.67
C THR A 394 -10.62 -3.15 -10.06
N VAL A 395 -11.16 -3.70 -8.98
CA VAL A 395 -10.71 -4.92 -8.32
C VAL A 395 -11.81 -5.97 -8.43
N ARG A 396 -11.51 -7.11 -9.08
CA ARG A 396 -12.37 -8.30 -9.08
C ARG A 396 -11.75 -9.37 -8.21
N THR A 397 -12.56 -9.94 -7.32
CA THR A 397 -12.12 -10.98 -6.38
C THR A 397 -12.67 -12.33 -6.80
N TYR A 398 -11.85 -13.36 -6.64
CA TYR A 398 -12.17 -14.74 -6.90
C TYR A 398 -11.61 -15.63 -5.79
N THR A 399 -12.37 -16.61 -5.38
CA THR A 399 -11.88 -17.72 -4.56
C THR A 399 -11.71 -18.94 -5.44
N ARG A 400 -10.47 -19.43 -5.57
CA ARG A 400 -10.11 -20.56 -6.41
C ARG A 400 -9.80 -21.78 -5.57
N HIS A 401 -9.96 -22.99 -6.20
CA HIS A 401 -9.61 -24.26 -5.56
C HIS A 401 -10.25 -24.41 -4.18
N SER A 402 -11.57 -24.20 -4.11
CA SER A 402 -12.32 -24.03 -2.88
C SER A 402 -13.64 -24.81 -2.87
N ALA A 403 -14.43 -24.61 -1.84
CA ALA A 403 -15.79 -25.12 -1.72
C ALA A 403 -16.67 -24.13 -0.96
N ASN A 404 -17.96 -24.13 -1.22
CA ASN A 404 -18.97 -23.58 -0.31
C ASN A 404 -19.60 -24.75 0.47
N PHE A 405 -19.42 -24.79 1.78
CA PHE A 405 -19.85 -25.88 2.65
C PHE A 405 -21.37 -26.02 2.77
N SER A 406 -22.14 -25.07 2.24
CA SER A 406 -23.60 -25.14 2.19
C SER A 406 -24.14 -25.80 0.91
N LEU A 407 -23.24 -26.10 -0.05
CA LEU A 407 -23.64 -26.71 -1.34
C LEU A 407 -23.33 -28.19 -1.38
N ALA A 408 -24.06 -28.91 -2.23
CA ALA A 408 -23.87 -30.33 -2.45
C ALA A 408 -22.80 -30.63 -3.50
N TYR A 409 -21.88 -31.54 -3.21
CA TYR A 409 -20.79 -31.99 -4.08
C TYR A 409 -20.94 -33.51 -4.42
N PRO A 410 -20.54 -33.96 -5.63
CA PRO A 410 -20.10 -33.13 -6.76
C PRO A 410 -21.29 -32.42 -7.42
N GLY A 411 -21.03 -31.31 -8.09
CA GLY A 411 -22.03 -30.50 -8.83
C GLY A 411 -21.97 -29.03 -8.54
N ALA A 412 -21.55 -28.65 -7.32
CA ALA A 412 -21.24 -27.26 -6.99
C ALA A 412 -19.88 -26.84 -7.55
N PRO A 413 -19.67 -25.55 -7.84
CA PRO A 413 -18.39 -25.04 -8.33
C PRO A 413 -17.29 -25.14 -7.27
N THR A 414 -16.04 -25.23 -7.72
CA THR A 414 -14.82 -25.17 -6.90
C THR A 414 -14.05 -23.87 -7.09
N ASP A 415 -14.47 -23.04 -8.05
CA ASP A 415 -13.99 -21.70 -8.32
C ASP A 415 -15.16 -20.72 -8.29
N PHE A 416 -14.99 -19.61 -7.59
CA PHE A 416 -16.06 -18.64 -7.34
C PHE A 416 -15.63 -17.26 -7.81
N TYR A 417 -16.55 -16.50 -8.41
CA TYR A 417 -16.46 -15.07 -8.59
C TYR A 417 -17.11 -14.38 -7.39
N ASP A 418 -16.34 -13.66 -6.60
CA ASP A 418 -16.76 -13.10 -5.32
C ASP A 418 -17.27 -11.67 -5.44
N GLY A 419 -17.15 -11.04 -6.61
CA GLY A 419 -17.64 -9.70 -6.89
C GLY A 419 -16.57 -8.71 -7.31
N LYS A 420 -16.98 -7.44 -7.47
CA LYS A 420 -16.09 -6.36 -7.90
C LYS A 420 -16.21 -5.13 -7.01
N LEU A 421 -15.11 -4.38 -6.96
CA LEU A 421 -15.05 -2.99 -6.51
C LEU A 421 -14.59 -2.14 -7.67
N ASP A 422 -15.21 -0.98 -7.90
CA ASP A 422 -14.88 -0.05 -8.97
C ASP A 422 -14.89 1.37 -8.42
N TYR A 423 -13.80 2.11 -8.60
CA TYR A 423 -13.68 3.50 -8.19
C TYR A 423 -13.24 4.34 -9.38
N GLN A 424 -13.97 5.40 -9.64
CA GLN A 424 -13.72 6.34 -10.72
C GLN A 424 -13.61 7.75 -10.15
N GLN A 425 -12.74 8.55 -10.76
CA GLN A 425 -12.52 9.93 -10.37
C GLN A 425 -12.22 10.78 -11.60
N GLY A 426 -12.91 11.89 -11.76
CA GLY A 426 -12.65 12.94 -12.74
C GLY A 426 -12.28 14.23 -12.03
N ILE A 427 -11.19 14.89 -12.44
CA ILE A 427 -10.66 16.11 -11.82
C ILE A 427 -10.42 17.16 -12.90
N ALA A 428 -10.88 18.38 -12.68
CA ALA A 428 -10.52 19.55 -13.46
C ALA A 428 -9.75 20.52 -12.55
N ASN A 429 -8.56 20.94 -12.99
CA ASN A 429 -7.69 21.87 -12.28
C ASN A 429 -7.40 23.11 -13.12
N LEU A 430 -7.35 24.27 -12.46
CA LEU A 430 -6.81 25.52 -12.98
C LEU A 430 -5.85 26.10 -11.95
N ASP A 431 -4.58 26.25 -12.32
CA ASP A 431 -3.50 26.82 -11.53
C ASP A 431 -3.02 28.11 -12.16
N LEU A 432 -2.85 29.16 -11.36
CA LEU A 432 -2.37 30.48 -11.75
C LEU A 432 -1.19 30.86 -10.87
N ARG A 433 -0.11 31.43 -11.45
CA ARG A 433 1.04 31.93 -10.69
C ARG A 433 1.58 33.20 -11.33
N ARG A 434 2.02 34.18 -10.48
CA ARG A 434 2.67 35.38 -10.91
C ARG A 434 3.62 35.93 -9.85
N GLY A 435 4.80 36.36 -10.27
CA GLY A 435 5.73 37.14 -9.45
C GLY A 435 5.43 38.63 -9.50
N PHE A 436 5.44 39.27 -8.34
CA PHE A 436 5.30 40.73 -8.20
C PHE A 436 6.55 41.29 -7.55
N ASP A 437 7.20 42.24 -8.21
CA ASP A 437 8.37 42.95 -7.65
C ASP A 437 7.92 43.87 -6.52
N VAL A 438 8.28 43.52 -5.30
CA VAL A 438 8.02 44.31 -4.10
C VAL A 438 9.35 44.72 -3.51
N GLY A 439 9.67 45.99 -3.56
CA GLY A 439 11.00 46.53 -3.19
C GLY A 439 11.42 46.31 -1.73
N ALA A 440 10.51 45.80 -0.87
CA ALA A 440 10.81 45.43 0.49
C ALA A 440 11.37 43.99 0.61
N PHE A 441 11.29 43.15 -0.43
CA PHE A 441 11.72 41.75 -0.44
C PHE A 441 12.95 41.51 -1.30
N ALA A 442 13.75 40.52 -0.95
CA ALA A 442 14.96 40.17 -1.69
C ALA A 442 14.65 39.36 -2.99
N SER A 443 13.43 38.84 -3.16
CA SER A 443 12.96 38.25 -4.41
C SER A 443 11.51 38.68 -4.68
N PRO A 444 11.01 38.54 -5.93
CA PRO A 444 9.61 38.78 -6.22
C PRO A 444 8.69 38.04 -5.26
N LEU A 445 7.57 38.64 -4.88
CA LEU A 445 6.47 37.94 -4.18
C LEU A 445 5.73 37.06 -5.19
N GLU A 446 5.95 35.78 -5.13
CA GLU A 446 5.23 34.80 -5.94
C GLU A 446 3.84 34.53 -5.35
N VAL A 447 2.80 34.95 -6.06
CA VAL A 447 1.41 34.70 -5.71
C VAL A 447 0.90 33.56 -6.58
N SER A 448 0.27 32.58 -5.96
CA SER A 448 -0.43 31.48 -6.62
C SER A 448 -1.90 31.45 -6.23
N ALA A 449 -2.76 31.06 -7.16
CA ALA A 449 -4.19 30.83 -6.92
C ALA A 449 -4.67 29.70 -7.83
N GLY A 450 -5.78 29.09 -7.48
CA GLY A 450 -6.36 28.08 -8.36
C GLY A 450 -7.68 27.55 -7.88
N ALA A 451 -8.27 26.71 -8.73
CA ALA A 451 -9.54 26.07 -8.49
C ALA A 451 -9.47 24.60 -8.94
N GLU A 452 -10.21 23.78 -8.23
CA GLU A 452 -10.35 22.35 -8.54
C GLU A 452 -11.82 21.94 -8.44
N TYR A 453 -12.26 21.12 -9.37
CA TYR A 453 -13.52 20.40 -9.30
C TYR A 453 -13.24 18.91 -9.45
N GLN A 454 -13.85 18.10 -8.57
CA GLN A 454 -13.68 16.65 -8.57
C GLN A 454 -15.03 15.96 -8.52
N HIS A 455 -15.20 14.92 -9.32
CA HIS A 455 -16.31 13.98 -9.29
C HIS A 455 -15.81 12.59 -9.03
N GLU A 456 -16.38 11.91 -8.03
CA GLU A 456 -16.06 10.54 -7.63
C GLU A 456 -17.27 9.64 -7.76
N ARG A 457 -17.05 8.39 -8.18
CA ARG A 457 -18.03 7.31 -8.21
C ARG A 457 -17.42 6.03 -7.66
N TYR A 458 -18.10 5.42 -6.73
CA TYR A 458 -17.76 4.13 -6.16
C TYR A 458 -18.87 3.13 -6.42
N GLU A 459 -18.52 1.91 -6.84
CA GLU A 459 -19.46 0.82 -7.07
C GLU A 459 -18.91 -0.46 -6.45
N ARG A 460 -19.76 -1.19 -5.71
CA ARG A 460 -19.54 -2.56 -5.31
C ARG A 460 -20.61 -3.44 -5.99
N GLY A 461 -20.16 -4.40 -6.80
CA GLY A 461 -21.02 -5.35 -7.50
C GLY A 461 -20.96 -6.73 -6.86
N ALA A 462 -22.10 -7.40 -6.82
CA ALA A 462 -22.25 -8.75 -6.27
C ALA A 462 -21.40 -9.79 -7.01
N GLY A 463 -21.02 -10.84 -6.29
CA GLY A 463 -20.45 -12.07 -6.82
C GLY A 463 -21.51 -13.00 -7.42
N GLN A 464 -21.07 -14.19 -7.86
CA GLN A 464 -22.00 -15.25 -8.23
C GLN A 464 -22.72 -15.80 -7.00
N TRP A 465 -23.95 -16.26 -7.17
CA TRP A 465 -24.80 -16.71 -6.05
C TRP A 465 -24.12 -17.76 -5.15
N GLU A 466 -23.40 -18.71 -5.73
CA GLU A 466 -22.73 -19.77 -5.01
C GLU A 466 -21.56 -19.25 -4.14
N SER A 467 -21.04 -18.07 -4.42
CA SER A 467 -19.94 -17.48 -3.64
C SER A 467 -20.41 -16.91 -2.29
N TYR A 468 -21.69 -16.56 -2.16
CA TYR A 468 -22.20 -15.89 -0.95
C TYR A 468 -23.40 -16.58 -0.29
N THR A 469 -24.01 -17.59 -0.92
CA THR A 469 -25.13 -18.31 -0.30
C THR A 469 -24.64 -19.17 0.87
N GLY A 470 -25.43 -19.24 1.95
CA GLY A 470 -25.07 -20.00 3.14
C GLY A 470 -23.76 -19.56 3.78
N PHE A 471 -22.79 -20.47 3.90
CA PHE A 471 -21.46 -20.15 4.44
C PHE A 471 -20.57 -19.37 3.45
N GLY A 472 -20.98 -19.32 2.18
CA GLY A 472 -20.16 -18.71 1.13
C GLY A 472 -18.92 -19.52 0.77
N ALA A 473 -18.10 -18.98 -0.14
CA ALA A 473 -16.86 -19.62 -0.56
C ALA A 473 -15.83 -19.64 0.60
N ALA A 474 -15.16 -20.77 0.77
CA ALA A 474 -14.29 -21.03 1.92
C ALA A 474 -12.91 -20.38 1.79
N ALA A 475 -12.83 -19.11 1.85
CA ALA A 475 -11.69 -18.21 2.02
C ALA A 475 -12.20 -16.78 2.06
N PHE A 476 -13.03 -16.44 1.08
CA PHE A 476 -13.64 -15.11 0.99
C PHE A 476 -15.11 -15.28 0.59
N VAL A 477 -16.00 -14.88 1.48
CA VAL A 477 -17.44 -14.85 1.18
C VAL A 477 -17.70 -13.76 0.17
N GLY A 478 -18.26 -14.11 -0.98
CA GLY A 478 -18.56 -13.16 -2.03
C GLY A 478 -19.55 -12.09 -1.59
N TYR A 479 -19.47 -10.90 -2.19
CA TYR A 479 -20.44 -9.84 -1.96
C TYR A 479 -21.80 -10.29 -2.45
N SER A 480 -22.80 -10.18 -1.60
CA SER A 480 -24.18 -10.52 -1.94
C SER A 480 -24.84 -9.37 -2.73
N ILE A 481 -26.03 -9.65 -3.27
CA ILE A 481 -26.84 -8.58 -3.91
C ILE A 481 -27.21 -7.48 -2.89
N ALA A 482 -27.38 -7.83 -1.61
CA ALA A 482 -27.66 -6.88 -0.54
C ALA A 482 -26.45 -5.98 -0.20
N ASP A 483 -25.24 -6.43 -0.52
CA ASP A 483 -24.01 -5.66 -0.34
C ASP A 483 -23.71 -4.73 -1.54
N ALA A 484 -24.45 -4.88 -2.66
CA ALA A 484 -24.23 -4.08 -3.85
C ALA A 484 -24.61 -2.61 -3.59
N VAL A 485 -23.75 -1.69 -4.06
CA VAL A 485 -23.94 -0.25 -3.85
C VAL A 485 -23.30 0.55 -4.97
N GLU A 486 -23.91 1.68 -5.28
CA GLU A 486 -23.33 2.74 -6.10
C GLU A 486 -23.48 4.07 -5.37
N ALA A 487 -22.39 4.84 -5.29
CA ALA A 487 -22.36 6.13 -4.60
C ALA A 487 -21.48 7.12 -5.35
N THR A 488 -21.81 8.40 -5.26
CA THR A 488 -21.08 9.50 -5.89
C THR A 488 -20.81 10.62 -4.91
N ARG A 489 -19.74 11.38 -5.16
CA ARG A 489 -19.39 12.61 -4.45
C ARG A 489 -18.91 13.64 -5.44
N ASN A 490 -19.25 14.91 -5.19
CA ASN A 490 -18.64 16.06 -5.84
C ASN A 490 -17.88 16.87 -4.80
N SER A 491 -16.74 17.42 -5.20
CA SER A 491 -16.03 18.41 -4.40
C SER A 491 -15.58 19.59 -5.24
N LYS A 492 -15.48 20.75 -4.60
CA LYS A 492 -15.01 22.00 -5.19
C LYS A 492 -13.98 22.58 -4.24
N ALA A 493 -12.89 23.09 -4.79
CA ALA A 493 -11.86 23.73 -3.99
C ALA A 493 -11.37 25.00 -4.66
N VAL A 494 -11.00 25.98 -3.82
CA VAL A 494 -10.25 27.16 -4.22
C VAL A 494 -9.06 27.33 -3.25
N TYR A 495 -7.96 27.82 -3.76
CA TYR A 495 -6.75 28.02 -2.97
C TYR A 495 -5.96 29.23 -3.40
N VAL A 496 -5.20 29.76 -2.46
CA VAL A 496 -4.28 30.88 -2.65
C VAL A 496 -2.98 30.63 -1.88
N GLY A 497 -1.87 31.08 -2.43
CA GLY A 497 -0.57 31.00 -1.78
C GLY A 497 0.29 32.22 -2.11
N ALA A 498 1.24 32.51 -1.23
CA ALA A 498 2.19 33.57 -1.39
C ALA A 498 3.56 33.14 -0.83
N ALA A 499 4.63 33.33 -1.59
CA ALA A 499 5.97 32.94 -1.18
C ALA A 499 7.02 33.94 -1.66
N THR A 500 8.04 34.21 -0.83
CA THR A 500 9.12 35.11 -1.18
C THR A 500 10.35 34.89 -0.30
N ASN A 501 11.52 35.32 -0.77
CA ASN A 501 12.66 35.57 0.12
C ASN A 501 12.49 36.99 0.72
N VAL A 502 12.10 37.04 2.00
CA VAL A 502 11.96 38.33 2.75
C VAL A 502 13.31 39.08 2.80
N THR A 503 14.38 38.31 3.04
CA THR A 503 15.76 38.75 2.89
C THR A 503 16.52 37.70 2.08
N SER A 504 17.79 37.96 1.72
CA SER A 504 18.65 37.00 1.03
C SER A 504 18.80 35.66 1.81
N ARG A 505 18.53 35.65 3.12
CA ARG A 505 18.67 34.48 4.01
C ARG A 505 17.37 33.98 4.61
N TRP A 506 16.25 34.67 4.40
CA TRP A 506 14.98 34.32 5.02
C TRP A 506 13.87 34.14 3.98
N TYR A 507 13.41 32.90 3.83
CA TYR A 507 12.30 32.54 2.98
C TYR A 507 11.03 32.30 3.80
N LEU A 508 9.89 32.72 3.25
CA LEU A 508 8.57 32.55 3.81
C LEU A 508 7.61 32.07 2.72
N ASP A 509 6.75 31.08 3.04
CA ASP A 509 5.72 30.51 2.16
C ASP A 509 4.45 30.28 2.98
N ALA A 510 3.31 30.81 2.55
CA ALA A 510 2.01 30.64 3.16
C ALA A 510 0.99 30.22 2.11
N ALA A 511 0.11 29.28 2.46
CA ALA A 511 -0.99 28.82 1.61
C ALA A 511 -2.26 28.59 2.42
N ALA A 512 -3.39 28.81 1.77
CA ALA A 512 -4.72 28.51 2.30
C ALA A 512 -5.58 27.87 1.21
N ARG A 513 -6.40 26.90 1.59
CA ARG A 513 -7.33 26.19 0.70
C ARG A 513 -8.66 25.98 1.41
N TRP A 514 -9.73 26.18 0.70
CA TRP A 514 -11.10 25.85 1.10
C TRP A 514 -11.67 24.81 0.14
N GLU A 515 -12.30 23.79 0.68
CA GLU A 515 -12.95 22.72 -0.07
C GLU A 515 -14.37 22.51 0.44
N ASP A 516 -15.29 22.17 -0.46
CA ASP A 516 -16.67 21.82 -0.15
C ASP A 516 -17.03 20.49 -0.81
N HIS A 517 -17.47 19.54 0.01
CA HIS A 517 -17.81 18.17 -0.37
C HIS A 517 -19.29 17.92 -0.20
N SER A 518 -19.93 17.28 -1.18
CA SER A 518 -21.38 17.09 -1.23
C SER A 518 -21.98 16.22 -0.11
N ASP A 519 -21.13 15.47 0.62
CA ASP A 519 -21.57 14.49 1.64
C ASP A 519 -21.26 14.92 3.09
N PHE A 520 -20.16 15.61 3.37
CA PHE A 520 -19.77 16.01 4.73
C PHE A 520 -19.50 17.51 4.90
N GLY A 521 -19.72 18.33 3.83
CA GLY A 521 -19.59 19.79 3.90
C GLY A 521 -18.16 20.29 3.71
N SER A 522 -17.88 21.49 4.23
CA SER A 522 -16.66 22.23 3.91
C SER A 522 -15.55 22.09 4.95
N VAL A 523 -14.31 22.13 4.46
CA VAL A 523 -13.07 22.09 5.24
C VAL A 523 -12.15 23.20 4.75
N SER A 524 -11.47 23.88 5.69
CA SER A 524 -10.40 24.84 5.37
C SER A 524 -9.06 24.34 5.89
N THR A 525 -8.03 24.46 5.07
CA THR A 525 -6.65 24.10 5.42
C THR A 525 -5.71 25.27 5.16
N GLY A 526 -4.69 25.39 6.01
CA GLY A 526 -3.67 26.40 5.91
C GLY A 526 -2.28 25.84 6.19
N ARG A 527 -1.26 26.50 5.67
CA ARG A 527 0.14 26.15 5.87
C ARG A 527 0.99 27.41 5.94
N LEU A 528 1.94 27.43 6.86
CA LEU A 528 3.00 28.43 6.94
C LEU A 528 4.32 27.70 7.08
N THR A 529 5.25 27.99 6.18
CA THR A 529 6.56 27.38 6.12
C THR A 529 7.62 28.46 6.04
N THR A 530 8.71 28.28 6.76
CA THR A 530 9.85 29.21 6.75
C THR A 530 11.18 28.47 6.71
N ARG A 531 12.18 29.10 6.10
CA ARG A 531 13.58 28.69 6.13
C ARG A 531 14.45 29.92 6.39
N PHE A 532 15.36 29.79 7.34
CA PHE A 532 16.35 30.79 7.65
C PHE A 532 17.76 30.23 7.51
N GLU A 533 18.58 30.84 6.65
CA GLU A 533 19.97 30.49 6.44
C GLU A 533 20.84 31.25 7.45
N VAL A 534 21.20 30.55 8.53
CA VAL A 534 22.06 31.11 9.60
C VAL A 534 23.45 31.41 9.03
N THR A 535 23.98 30.51 8.24
CA THR A 535 25.19 30.67 7.42
C THR A 535 24.91 30.05 6.04
N ASP A 536 25.83 30.21 5.09
CA ASP A 536 25.71 29.58 3.76
C ASP A 536 25.71 28.02 3.82
N ALA A 537 26.24 27.46 4.91
CA ALA A 537 26.29 26.02 5.15
C ALA A 537 25.23 25.49 6.13
N PHE A 538 24.57 26.39 6.88
CA PHE A 538 23.64 25.95 7.94
C PHE A 538 22.30 26.66 7.87
N GLY A 539 21.23 25.92 7.69
CA GLY A 539 19.87 26.41 7.61
C GLY A 539 18.97 25.81 8.69
N VAL A 540 17.95 26.57 9.09
CA VAL A 540 16.84 26.12 9.96
C VAL A 540 15.55 26.26 9.19
N ARG A 541 14.67 25.27 9.28
CA ARG A 541 13.35 25.26 8.63
C ARG A 541 12.26 24.88 9.61
N ALA A 542 11.08 25.46 9.44
CA ALA A 542 9.92 25.12 10.26
C ALA A 542 8.63 25.21 9.44
N THR A 543 7.68 24.33 9.74
CA THR A 543 6.34 24.34 9.16
C THR A 543 5.30 24.15 10.23
N VAL A 544 4.19 24.89 10.11
CA VAL A 544 2.94 24.60 10.78
C VAL A 544 1.84 24.50 9.73
N SER A 545 1.05 23.45 9.76
CA SER A 545 -0.07 23.27 8.85
C SER A 545 -1.20 22.46 9.49
N ASN A 546 -2.41 22.65 8.97
CA ASN A 546 -3.49 21.71 9.21
C ASN A 546 -3.86 20.98 7.91
N GLY A 547 -4.41 19.80 8.04
CA GLY A 547 -4.83 18.95 6.94
C GLY A 547 -6.05 18.12 7.29
N PHE A 548 -6.55 17.39 6.32
CA PHE A 548 -7.64 16.45 6.54
C PHE A 548 -7.56 15.26 5.58
N HIS A 549 -8.23 14.16 5.99
CA HIS A 549 -8.53 13.02 5.15
C HIS A 549 -10.05 12.83 5.07
N ALA A 550 -10.57 12.84 3.86
CA ALA A 550 -11.99 12.60 3.61
C ALA A 550 -12.31 11.10 3.78
N PRO A 551 -13.36 10.71 4.52
CA PRO A 551 -13.80 9.31 4.51
C PRO A 551 -14.07 8.88 3.07
N SER A 552 -13.43 7.78 2.61
CA SER A 552 -13.67 7.30 1.26
C SER A 552 -15.13 6.90 1.05
N LEU A 553 -15.64 7.02 -0.18
CA LEU A 553 -16.99 6.51 -0.50
C LEU A 553 -17.10 5.02 -0.17
N GLY A 554 -16.02 4.25 -0.42
CA GLY A 554 -15.95 2.86 -0.03
C GLY A 554 -16.17 2.64 1.47
N ALA A 555 -15.61 3.49 2.33
CA ALA A 555 -15.78 3.39 3.78
C ALA A 555 -17.20 3.75 4.24
N GLN A 556 -17.78 4.82 3.68
CA GLN A 556 -19.13 5.25 4.06
C GLN A 556 -20.22 4.23 3.68
N TYR A 557 -20.01 3.52 2.58
CA TYR A 557 -20.92 2.52 2.05
C TYR A 557 -20.43 1.08 2.25
N TYR A 558 -19.43 0.87 3.12
CA TYR A 558 -18.91 -0.47 3.39
C TYR A 558 -19.96 -1.32 4.10
N GLN A 559 -20.24 -2.50 3.52
CA GLN A 559 -21.01 -3.56 4.15
C GLN A 559 -20.37 -4.89 3.78
N ALA A 560 -20.24 -5.78 4.75
CA ALA A 560 -19.73 -7.13 4.51
C ALA A 560 -20.40 -8.10 5.48
N THR A 561 -20.91 -9.19 4.93
CA THR A 561 -21.52 -10.27 5.72
C THR A 561 -20.64 -11.50 5.60
N GLY A 562 -20.23 -12.06 6.74
CA GLY A 562 -19.52 -13.33 6.82
C GLY A 562 -20.38 -14.34 7.55
N SER A 563 -20.36 -15.61 7.15
CA SER A 563 -21.07 -16.67 7.83
C SER A 563 -20.18 -17.89 8.01
N CYS A 564 -20.26 -18.50 9.18
CA CYS A 564 -19.56 -19.74 9.54
C CYS A 564 -20.43 -20.54 10.51
N PRO A 565 -20.11 -21.79 10.80
CA PRO A 565 -20.81 -22.53 11.87
C PRO A 565 -20.71 -21.87 13.25
N CYS A 566 -19.80 -20.92 13.41
CA CYS A 566 -19.62 -20.13 14.62
C CYS A 566 -20.57 -18.93 14.70
N GLY A 567 -21.32 -18.62 13.65
CA GLY A 567 -22.30 -17.54 13.58
C GLY A 567 -22.13 -16.64 12.35
N THR A 568 -22.99 -15.63 12.28
CA THR A 568 -22.97 -14.60 11.24
C THR A 568 -22.32 -13.32 11.79
N THR A 569 -21.42 -12.74 11.02
CA THR A 569 -20.82 -11.43 11.29
C THR A 569 -21.27 -10.44 10.23
N LEU A 570 -21.65 -9.25 10.65
CA LEU A 570 -22.02 -8.14 9.78
C LEU A 570 -21.14 -6.92 10.09
N VAL A 571 -20.38 -6.45 9.12
CA VAL A 571 -19.91 -5.05 9.16
C VAL A 571 -20.97 -4.22 8.47
N ALA A 572 -21.75 -3.50 9.25
CA ALA A 572 -22.91 -2.78 8.76
C ALA A 572 -22.47 -1.44 8.14
N GLN A 573 -23.08 -1.08 7.01
CA GLN A 573 -22.96 0.25 6.43
C GLN A 573 -23.37 1.30 7.47
N VAL A 574 -22.59 2.38 7.61
CA VAL A 574 -22.76 3.40 8.66
C VAL A 574 -24.17 4.00 8.73
N SER A 575 -24.82 4.18 7.58
CA SER A 575 -26.18 4.74 7.45
C SER A 575 -27.28 3.66 7.45
N SER A 576 -26.94 2.37 7.59
CA SER A 576 -27.93 1.29 7.62
C SER A 576 -28.74 1.31 8.92
N PRO A 577 -29.98 0.80 8.90
CA PRO A 577 -30.78 0.69 10.12
C PRO A 577 -30.08 -0.07 11.25
N ALA A 578 -29.32 -1.12 10.94
CA ALA A 578 -28.54 -1.88 11.91
C ALA A 578 -27.44 -1.05 12.57
N ALA A 579 -26.64 -0.32 11.81
CA ALA A 579 -25.58 0.52 12.34
C ALA A 579 -26.16 1.68 13.19
N LEU A 580 -27.21 2.35 12.69
CA LEU A 580 -27.88 3.46 13.40
C LEU A 580 -28.50 2.99 14.73
N ALA A 581 -29.13 1.82 14.77
CA ALA A 581 -29.66 1.22 15.99
C ALA A 581 -28.56 0.95 17.03
N LEU A 582 -27.36 0.59 16.57
CA LEU A 582 -26.17 0.38 17.39
C LEU A 582 -25.41 1.69 17.70
N GLY A 583 -25.98 2.84 17.37
CA GLY A 583 -25.43 4.16 17.70
C GLY A 583 -24.36 4.68 16.74
N ALA A 584 -24.28 4.14 15.52
CA ALA A 584 -23.43 4.71 14.47
C ALA A 584 -23.86 6.15 14.13
N THR A 585 -22.90 6.94 13.70
CA THR A 585 -23.10 8.30 13.18
C THR A 585 -22.38 8.42 11.85
N PRO A 586 -22.81 9.28 10.91
CA PRO A 586 -22.11 9.53 9.66
C PRO A 586 -20.61 9.79 9.90
N LEU A 587 -19.77 9.20 9.08
CA LEU A 587 -18.33 9.39 9.18
C LEU A 587 -17.96 10.85 8.95
N GLN A 588 -17.09 11.37 9.78
CA GLN A 588 -16.56 12.72 9.70
C GLN A 588 -15.14 12.71 9.14
N PRO A 589 -14.71 13.79 8.45
CA PRO A 589 -13.33 13.92 8.05
C PRO A 589 -12.38 13.82 9.24
N GLU A 590 -11.31 13.07 9.06
CA GLU A 590 -10.18 13.05 9.99
C GLU A 590 -9.39 14.34 9.80
N LYS A 591 -9.14 15.09 10.87
CA LYS A 591 -8.43 16.37 10.83
C LYS A 591 -7.05 16.24 11.45
N ALA A 592 -6.06 16.85 10.84
CA ALA A 592 -4.68 16.81 11.31
C ALA A 592 -4.13 18.20 11.58
N ASP A 593 -3.31 18.33 12.63
CA ASP A 593 -2.42 19.46 12.84
C ASP A 593 -0.98 18.96 12.78
N ASN A 594 -0.16 19.56 11.93
CA ASN A 594 1.21 19.18 11.65
C ASN A 594 2.17 20.28 12.09
N TYR A 595 3.24 19.88 12.76
CA TYR A 595 4.34 20.73 13.19
C TYR A 595 5.65 20.07 12.80
N SER A 596 6.54 20.79 12.13
CA SER A 596 7.88 20.32 11.83
C SER A 596 8.92 21.40 12.11
N LEU A 597 10.09 20.97 12.58
CA LEU A 597 11.27 21.79 12.80
C LEU A 597 12.49 21.01 12.36
N GLY A 598 13.30 21.60 11.48
CA GLY A 598 14.45 20.92 10.93
C GLY A 598 15.68 21.81 10.83
N VAL A 599 16.82 21.18 10.74
CA VAL A 599 18.11 21.80 10.47
C VAL A 599 18.76 21.10 9.27
N THR A 600 19.44 21.88 8.44
CA THR A 600 20.25 21.36 7.34
C THR A 600 21.68 21.88 7.49
N TRP A 601 22.66 21.03 7.19
CA TRP A 601 24.06 21.38 7.24
C TRP A 601 24.82 20.84 6.03
N ASP A 602 25.30 21.77 5.21
CA ASP A 602 25.98 21.56 3.94
C ASP A 602 27.37 22.22 3.97
N PRO A 603 28.33 21.71 4.75
CA PRO A 603 29.66 22.35 4.90
C PRO A 603 30.48 22.30 3.62
N SER A 604 30.14 21.43 2.68
CA SER A 604 30.75 21.30 1.36
C SER A 604 29.76 20.69 0.36
N ALA A 605 30.07 20.76 -0.91
CA ALA A 605 29.29 20.10 -1.96
C ALA A 605 29.29 18.55 -1.83
N ALA A 606 30.22 18.00 -1.05
CA ALA A 606 30.37 16.56 -0.86
C ALA A 606 29.65 16.02 0.38
N PHE A 607 29.06 16.87 1.22
CA PHE A 607 28.43 16.45 2.46
C PHE A 607 27.11 17.17 2.70
N HIS A 608 26.08 16.41 3.01
CA HIS A 608 24.76 16.91 3.41
C HIS A 608 24.27 16.21 4.68
N LEU A 609 23.69 16.97 5.60
CA LEU A 609 22.98 16.49 6.74
C LEU A 609 21.65 17.22 6.89
N ALA A 610 20.55 16.48 7.09
CA ALA A 610 19.26 17.01 7.49
C ALA A 610 18.73 16.26 8.71
N LEU A 611 18.29 17.01 9.72
CA LEU A 611 17.63 16.48 10.91
C LEU A 611 16.29 17.20 11.09
N ASP A 612 15.20 16.46 11.05
CA ASP A 612 13.84 16.98 11.16
C ASP A 612 13.09 16.31 12.33
N ALA A 613 12.52 17.13 13.20
CA ALA A 613 11.56 16.74 14.22
C ALA A 613 10.14 17.02 13.71
N TYR A 614 9.21 16.11 13.96
CA TYR A 614 7.82 16.26 13.55
C TYR A 614 6.84 15.86 14.65
N GLN A 615 5.67 16.49 14.64
CA GLN A 615 4.49 16.09 15.38
C GLN A 615 3.27 16.17 14.45
N ILE A 616 2.46 15.12 14.46
CA ILE A 616 1.21 15.01 13.70
C ILE A 616 0.12 14.60 14.70
N ASP A 617 -0.85 15.48 14.90
CA ASP A 617 -2.01 15.26 15.75
C ASP A 617 -3.22 14.99 14.85
N ILE A 618 -3.79 13.78 14.92
CA ILE A 618 -4.98 13.40 14.15
C ILE A 618 -6.17 13.36 15.09
N ARG A 619 -7.22 14.10 14.76
CA ARG A 619 -8.51 14.11 15.44
C ARG A 619 -9.55 13.35 14.64
N GLY A 620 -10.36 12.55 15.33
CA GLY A 620 -11.42 11.77 14.72
C GLY A 620 -10.92 10.64 13.82
N GLN A 621 -9.83 9.98 14.22
CA GLN A 621 -9.28 8.82 13.50
C GLN A 621 -10.37 7.79 13.18
N LEU A 622 -10.40 7.29 11.93
CA LEU A 622 -11.29 6.20 11.54
C LEU A 622 -10.85 4.88 12.17
N GLY A 623 -11.83 4.06 12.47
CA GLY A 623 -11.67 2.71 12.99
C GLY A 623 -13.00 1.96 12.92
N GLN A 624 -13.07 0.87 13.66
CA GLN A 624 -14.24 0.01 13.71
C GLN A 624 -14.64 -0.29 15.15
N SER A 625 -15.94 -0.29 15.41
CA SER A 625 -16.50 -0.70 16.70
C SER A 625 -16.16 -2.16 17.02
N SER A 626 -16.16 -2.53 18.29
CA SER A 626 -16.23 -3.94 18.66
C SER A 626 -17.47 -4.59 18.07
N GLN A 627 -17.45 -5.91 17.98
CA GLN A 627 -18.60 -6.70 17.55
C GLN A 627 -19.67 -6.71 18.63
N ILE A 628 -20.90 -6.36 18.28
CA ILE A 628 -22.07 -6.23 19.15
C ILE A 628 -23.06 -7.32 18.74
N GLY A 629 -23.40 -8.19 19.66
CA GLY A 629 -24.26 -9.34 19.43
C GLY A 629 -24.00 -10.43 20.46
N TYR A 630 -24.48 -11.62 20.21
CA TYR A 630 -24.26 -12.76 21.10
C TYR A 630 -24.30 -14.10 20.37
N ASN A 631 -23.75 -15.11 21.04
CA ASN A 631 -23.85 -16.51 20.68
C ASN A 631 -24.96 -17.17 21.51
N ALA A 632 -25.98 -17.72 20.83
CA ALA A 632 -27.07 -18.49 21.38
C ALA A 632 -27.03 -19.98 20.92
N GLN A 633 -25.88 -20.46 20.42
CA GLN A 633 -25.72 -21.88 20.03
C GLN A 633 -25.87 -22.83 21.23
N ASP A 634 -25.49 -22.36 22.42
CA ASP A 634 -25.86 -23.00 23.69
C ASP A 634 -26.91 -22.11 24.41
N PRO A 635 -28.21 -22.50 24.37
CA PRO A 635 -29.24 -21.68 25.02
C PRO A 635 -29.07 -21.54 26.53
N ALA A 636 -28.34 -22.44 27.17
CA ALA A 636 -28.05 -22.38 28.61
C ALA A 636 -26.90 -21.43 28.94
N ARG A 637 -26.10 -21.00 27.94
CA ARG A 637 -24.93 -20.16 28.09
C ARG A 637 -24.80 -19.15 26.95
N ILE A 638 -25.60 -18.11 27.00
CA ILE A 638 -25.54 -17.02 26.02
C ILE A 638 -24.33 -16.12 26.33
N THR A 639 -23.44 -15.95 25.39
CA THR A 639 -22.19 -15.18 25.55
C THR A 639 -22.02 -14.09 24.49
N ASP A 640 -21.35 -13.00 24.87
CA ASP A 640 -20.86 -12.02 23.89
C ASP A 640 -19.69 -12.61 23.05
N ASN A 641 -19.15 -11.84 22.12
CA ASN A 641 -18.02 -12.23 21.27
C ASN A 641 -16.72 -12.51 22.06
N SER A 642 -16.59 -12.02 23.28
CA SER A 642 -15.43 -12.30 24.16
C SER A 642 -15.59 -13.59 24.99
N GLY A 643 -16.75 -14.26 24.89
CA GLY A 643 -17.12 -15.42 25.70
C GLY A 643 -17.67 -15.06 27.07
N THR A 644 -17.95 -13.79 27.36
CA THR A 644 -18.58 -13.33 28.60
C THR A 644 -20.05 -13.67 28.60
N VAL A 645 -20.53 -14.32 29.66
CA VAL A 645 -21.96 -14.67 29.82
C VAL A 645 -22.79 -13.40 29.99
N LEU A 646 -23.81 -13.25 29.17
CA LEU A 646 -24.73 -12.10 29.21
C LEU A 646 -25.87 -12.37 30.20
N SER A 647 -26.22 -11.32 30.95
CA SER A 647 -27.47 -11.31 31.71
C SER A 647 -28.70 -11.22 30.77
N ALA A 648 -29.86 -11.65 31.25
CA ALA A 648 -31.10 -11.53 30.48
C ALA A 648 -31.40 -10.07 30.06
N ALA A 649 -31.09 -9.10 30.91
CA ALA A 649 -31.27 -7.67 30.59
C ALA A 649 -30.34 -7.20 29.46
N GLN A 650 -29.10 -7.66 29.42
CA GLN A 650 -28.13 -7.35 28.35
C GLN A 650 -28.53 -7.99 27.03
N LYS A 651 -28.95 -9.27 27.06
CA LYS A 651 -29.51 -9.94 25.90
C LYS A 651 -30.72 -9.20 25.34
N ASN A 652 -31.70 -8.86 26.18
CA ASN A 652 -32.89 -8.13 25.76
C ASN A 652 -32.54 -6.74 25.20
N THR A 653 -31.50 -6.08 25.68
CA THR A 653 -31.02 -4.82 25.12
C THR A 653 -30.50 -5.03 23.68
N ILE A 654 -29.68 -6.07 23.44
CA ILE A 654 -29.18 -6.39 22.11
C ILE A 654 -30.35 -6.75 21.18
N ASP A 655 -31.29 -7.59 21.62
CA ASP A 655 -32.47 -7.96 20.85
C ASP A 655 -33.32 -6.74 20.44
N ALA A 656 -33.53 -5.82 21.39
CA ALA A 656 -34.26 -4.59 21.12
C ALA A 656 -33.54 -3.69 20.08
N LEU A 657 -32.22 -3.55 20.19
CA LEU A 657 -31.41 -2.76 19.26
C LEU A 657 -31.42 -3.38 17.86
N LEU A 658 -31.12 -4.66 17.73
CA LEU A 658 -31.07 -5.36 16.44
C LEU A 658 -32.48 -5.54 15.85
N GLY A 659 -33.50 -5.74 16.70
CA GLY A 659 -34.90 -5.85 16.30
C GLY A 659 -35.46 -4.61 15.61
N THR A 660 -34.96 -3.40 15.94
CA THR A 660 -35.31 -2.16 15.23
C THR A 660 -34.85 -2.17 13.77
N ALA A 661 -33.82 -2.97 13.46
CA ALA A 661 -33.29 -3.18 12.12
C ALA A 661 -33.84 -4.46 11.45
N GLY A 662 -34.81 -5.13 12.07
CA GLY A 662 -35.38 -6.39 11.56
C GLY A 662 -34.48 -7.61 11.74
N ILE A 663 -33.46 -7.52 12.59
CA ILE A 663 -32.50 -8.62 12.84
C ILE A 663 -32.90 -9.34 14.13
N SER A 664 -33.07 -10.67 14.03
CA SER A 664 -33.37 -11.54 15.16
C SER A 664 -32.32 -12.64 15.27
N ILE A 665 -31.78 -12.85 16.46
CA ILE A 665 -30.86 -13.96 16.75
C ILE A 665 -31.67 -15.14 17.29
N LEU A 666 -31.76 -16.20 16.50
CA LEU A 666 -32.55 -17.39 16.87
C LEU A 666 -31.78 -18.27 17.86
N PRO A 667 -32.47 -19.07 18.69
CA PRO A 667 -31.84 -20.13 19.49
C PRO A 667 -31.07 -21.10 18.57
N GLY A 668 -29.80 -21.36 18.91
CA GLY A 668 -28.91 -22.19 18.09
C GLY A 668 -28.01 -21.39 17.14
N ASP A 669 -28.21 -20.06 17.01
CA ASP A 669 -27.43 -19.18 16.15
C ASP A 669 -26.45 -18.30 16.94
N ALA A 670 -25.54 -17.65 16.23
CA ALA A 670 -24.76 -16.54 16.74
C ALA A 670 -24.75 -15.42 15.69
N PHE A 671 -24.86 -14.19 16.15
CA PHE A 671 -24.81 -13.01 15.29
C PHE A 671 -24.06 -11.88 15.97
N TYR A 672 -23.21 -11.20 15.20
CA TYR A 672 -22.44 -10.07 15.64
C TYR A 672 -22.41 -8.99 14.57
N ALA A 673 -22.68 -7.76 14.94
CA ALA A 673 -22.59 -6.59 14.07
C ALA A 673 -21.52 -5.60 14.55
N SER A 674 -20.87 -4.96 13.63
CA SER A 674 -19.94 -3.85 13.85
C SER A 674 -20.10 -2.82 12.73
N TYR A 675 -19.51 -1.65 12.89
CA TYR A 675 -19.57 -0.57 11.91
C TYR A 675 -18.33 0.31 11.97
N PHE A 676 -18.01 1.00 10.88
CA PHE A 676 -16.96 2.00 10.88
C PHE A 676 -17.39 3.25 11.64
N THR A 677 -16.48 3.89 12.34
CA THR A 677 -16.73 5.10 13.11
C THR A 677 -15.44 5.88 13.33
N ASN A 678 -15.54 7.15 13.69
CA ASN A 678 -14.41 7.92 14.18
C ASN A 678 -14.15 7.51 15.64
N VAL A 679 -13.03 6.82 15.92
CA VAL A 679 -12.78 6.14 17.21
C VAL A 679 -12.06 7.00 18.24
N GLY A 680 -11.34 8.04 17.83
CA GLY A 680 -10.60 8.87 18.77
C GLY A 680 -9.50 9.72 18.13
N ASP A 681 -8.60 10.23 18.98
CA ASP A 681 -7.53 11.13 18.57
C ASP A 681 -6.17 10.48 18.85
N THR A 682 -5.25 10.67 17.92
CA THR A 682 -3.88 10.14 18.02
C THR A 682 -2.84 11.25 17.86
N ARG A 683 -1.66 11.03 18.43
CA ARG A 683 -0.49 11.90 18.27
C ARG A 683 0.72 11.06 17.88
N THR A 684 1.34 11.41 16.76
CA THR A 684 2.59 10.81 16.30
C THR A 684 3.71 11.84 16.37
N ARG A 685 4.81 11.49 17.01
CA ARG A 685 6.02 12.30 17.11
C ARG A 685 7.21 11.51 16.66
N GLY A 686 8.17 12.19 16.02
CA GLY A 686 9.39 11.52 15.62
C GLY A 686 10.51 12.45 15.21
N LEU A 687 11.65 11.81 14.93
CA LEU A 687 12.86 12.42 14.39
C LEU A 687 13.28 11.66 13.13
N GLU A 688 13.67 12.38 12.11
CA GLU A 688 14.24 11.87 10.88
C GLU A 688 15.61 12.48 10.64
N LEU A 689 16.60 11.64 10.41
CA LEU A 689 17.97 12.02 10.08
C LEU A 689 18.32 11.50 8.69
N THR A 690 18.88 12.35 7.85
CA THR A 690 19.47 11.98 6.56
C THR A 690 20.90 12.53 6.51
N VAL A 691 21.86 11.69 6.14
CA VAL A 691 23.26 12.06 5.94
C VAL A 691 23.72 11.48 4.62
N GLU A 692 24.30 12.29 3.77
CA GLU A 692 24.93 11.85 2.52
C GLU A 692 26.35 12.44 2.43
N ALA A 693 27.30 11.62 2.00
CA ALA A 693 28.65 12.06 1.77
C ALA A 693 29.24 11.39 0.52
N ASN A 694 29.91 12.18 -0.31
CA ASN A 694 30.62 11.72 -1.49
C ASN A 694 32.12 11.91 -1.26
N GLN A 695 32.91 10.88 -1.54
CA GLN A 695 34.36 10.89 -1.33
C GLN A 695 35.04 10.36 -2.59
N GLU A 696 35.95 11.13 -3.14
CA GLU A 696 36.84 10.64 -4.21
C GLU A 696 38.10 10.04 -3.62
N THR A 697 38.45 8.83 -4.03
CA THR A 697 39.63 8.09 -3.59
C THR A 697 40.43 7.58 -4.78
N ALA A 698 41.67 7.16 -4.55
CA ALA A 698 42.48 6.52 -5.58
C ALA A 698 41.85 5.20 -6.13
N TRP A 699 40.92 4.60 -5.39
CA TRP A 699 40.20 3.36 -5.75
C TRP A 699 38.83 3.61 -6.37
N GLY A 700 38.44 4.88 -6.57
CA GLY A 700 37.15 5.27 -7.13
C GLY A 700 36.37 6.21 -6.23
N LYS A 701 35.12 6.46 -6.65
CA LYS A 701 34.17 7.29 -5.92
C LYS A 701 33.40 6.47 -4.91
N LEU A 702 33.35 6.92 -3.67
CA LEU A 702 32.54 6.36 -2.60
C LEU A 702 31.36 7.29 -2.32
N ARG A 703 30.15 6.74 -2.22
CA ARG A 703 28.95 7.42 -1.78
C ARG A 703 28.47 6.75 -0.48
N TRP A 704 28.47 7.51 0.58
CA TRP A 704 27.95 7.11 1.88
C TRP A 704 26.55 7.68 2.05
N SER A 705 25.63 6.87 2.51
CA SER A 705 24.29 7.31 2.89
C SER A 705 23.92 6.71 4.24
N TYR A 706 23.27 7.51 5.06
CA TYR A 706 22.66 7.06 6.30
C TYR A 706 21.34 7.79 6.50
N ALA A 707 20.28 7.03 6.69
CA ALA A 707 18.97 7.58 7.01
C ALA A 707 18.38 6.85 8.22
N ALA A 708 17.74 7.58 9.11
CA ALA A 708 17.11 7.03 10.30
C ALA A 708 15.75 7.70 10.55
N ASN A 709 14.78 6.90 10.95
CA ASN A 709 13.49 7.37 11.46
C ASN A 709 13.24 6.78 12.85
N VAL A 710 12.89 7.62 13.79
CA VAL A 710 12.44 7.25 15.12
C VAL A 710 11.07 7.88 15.33
N GLY A 711 10.03 7.06 15.48
CA GLY A 711 8.67 7.56 15.59
C GLY A 711 7.83 6.78 16.61
N ARG A 712 6.88 7.48 17.24
CA ARG A 712 5.96 6.88 18.20
C ARG A 712 4.58 7.51 18.08
N THR A 713 3.56 6.65 17.94
CA THR A 713 2.15 7.04 18.00
C THR A 713 1.59 6.78 19.40
N THR A 714 0.82 7.74 19.94
CA THR A 714 0.10 7.66 21.21
C THR A 714 -1.36 8.01 21.00
N ILE A 715 -2.25 7.30 21.66
CA ILE A 715 -3.68 7.61 21.68
C ILE A 715 -3.88 8.71 22.72
N GLN A 716 -4.49 9.82 22.29
CA GLN A 716 -4.75 10.99 23.13
C GLN A 716 -6.14 10.93 23.75
N LYS A 717 -7.11 10.45 22.96
CA LYS A 717 -8.50 10.33 23.36
C LYS A 717 -9.14 9.16 22.63
N VAL A 718 -9.97 8.40 23.31
CA VAL A 718 -10.92 7.45 22.71
C VAL A 718 -12.30 8.08 22.82
N ARG A 719 -13.10 8.00 21.76
CA ARG A 719 -14.48 8.52 21.74
C ARG A 719 -15.34 7.75 22.73
N ASP A 720 -16.31 8.43 23.32
CA ASP A 720 -17.26 7.82 24.24
C ASP A 720 -18.13 6.78 23.51
N ILE A 721 -18.43 5.70 24.22
CA ILE A 721 -19.31 4.65 23.73
C ILE A 721 -20.73 5.23 23.57
N PRO A 722 -21.42 4.98 22.45
CA PRO A 722 -22.80 5.43 22.27
C PRO A 722 -23.70 5.06 23.45
N ALA A 723 -24.57 5.96 23.87
CA ALA A 723 -25.42 5.79 25.05
C ALA A 723 -26.23 4.48 25.03
N VAL A 724 -26.67 4.06 23.85
CA VAL A 724 -27.43 2.80 23.65
C VAL A 724 -26.61 1.55 23.96
N LEU A 725 -25.27 1.63 23.92
CA LEU A 725 -24.35 0.50 24.17
C LEU A 725 -23.72 0.50 25.56
N GLN A 726 -23.86 1.57 26.36
CA GLN A 726 -23.16 1.73 27.64
C GLN A 726 -23.52 0.68 28.68
N ARG A 727 -24.68 0.00 28.54
CA ARG A 727 -25.13 -1.07 29.44
C ARG A 727 -24.62 -2.46 29.05
N LEU A 728 -23.97 -2.58 27.89
CA LEU A 728 -23.42 -3.84 27.38
C LEU A 728 -21.98 -4.02 27.88
N PRO A 729 -21.55 -5.26 28.20
CA PRO A 729 -20.19 -5.52 28.57
C PRO A 729 -19.25 -5.48 27.36
N ASN A 730 -17.97 -5.24 27.60
CA ASN A 730 -16.88 -5.39 26.63
C ASN A 730 -17.02 -4.58 25.32
N ILE A 731 -17.87 -3.55 25.31
CA ILE A 731 -18.01 -2.66 24.17
C ILE A 731 -16.87 -1.64 24.17
N ASN A 732 -16.15 -1.57 23.05
CA ASN A 732 -15.08 -0.62 22.84
C ASN A 732 -15.14 -0.09 21.39
N LEU A 733 -15.00 1.20 21.20
CA LEU A 733 -14.85 1.78 19.86
C LEU A 733 -13.41 1.59 19.32
N LEU A 734 -12.44 1.40 20.21
CA LEU A 734 -11.08 1.06 19.87
C LEU A 734 -10.69 -0.23 20.59
N THR A 735 -10.63 -1.33 19.85
CA THR A 735 -10.23 -2.63 20.42
C THR A 735 -8.73 -2.63 20.79
N LYS A 736 -8.33 -3.52 21.70
CA LYS A 736 -6.92 -3.69 22.06
C LYS A 736 -6.06 -4.03 20.82
N SER A 737 -6.57 -4.84 19.91
CA SER A 737 -5.89 -5.17 18.64
C SER A 737 -5.70 -3.94 17.76
N SER A 738 -6.74 -3.10 17.62
CA SER A 738 -6.66 -1.85 16.86
C SER A 738 -5.71 -0.84 17.52
N GLU A 739 -5.72 -0.75 18.86
CA GLU A 739 -4.73 0.06 19.59
C GLU A 739 -3.30 -0.37 19.28
N TYR A 740 -3.04 -1.70 19.30
CA TYR A 740 -1.71 -2.25 19.00
C TYR A 740 -1.31 -2.00 17.54
N ALA A 741 -2.24 -2.14 16.61
CA ALA A 741 -2.00 -1.83 15.21
C ALA A 741 -1.63 -0.37 14.98
N LEU A 742 -2.31 0.57 15.63
CA LEU A 742 -2.01 2.01 15.54
C LEU A 742 -0.67 2.39 16.15
N ARG A 743 -0.25 1.73 17.24
CA ARG A 743 0.90 2.15 18.04
C ARG A 743 2.19 1.38 17.76
N PHE A 744 2.10 0.11 17.36
CA PHE A 744 3.22 -0.83 17.40
C PHE A 744 3.36 -1.70 16.16
N ARG A 745 2.55 -1.48 15.10
CA ARG A 745 2.60 -2.28 13.87
C ARG A 745 3.97 -2.26 13.20
N THR A 746 4.63 -1.10 13.25
CA THR A 746 5.96 -0.88 12.70
C THR A 746 7.00 -0.75 13.82
N PRO A 747 8.29 -0.96 13.54
CA PRO A 747 9.36 -0.67 14.48
C PRO A 747 9.31 0.80 14.93
N ALA A 748 9.57 1.06 16.19
CA ALA A 748 9.67 2.43 16.71
C ALA A 748 10.84 3.21 16.09
N TYR A 749 11.83 2.51 15.53
CA TYR A 749 12.93 3.09 14.79
C TYR A 749 13.41 2.14 13.69
N THR A 750 13.76 2.72 12.55
CA THR A 750 14.35 2.06 11.39
C THR A 750 15.54 2.89 10.94
N GLN A 751 16.63 2.22 10.58
CA GLN A 751 17.85 2.85 10.09
C GLN A 751 18.30 2.16 8.81
N VAL A 752 18.77 2.92 7.85
CA VAL A 752 19.34 2.42 6.59
C VAL A 752 20.71 3.04 6.42
N ALA A 753 21.73 2.22 6.25
CA ALA A 753 23.09 2.64 5.91
C ALA A 753 23.47 2.07 4.55
N GLY A 754 23.97 2.90 3.65
CA GLY A 754 24.39 2.54 2.31
C GLY A 754 25.85 2.92 2.05
N LEU A 755 26.55 2.08 1.31
CA LEU A 755 27.86 2.36 0.73
C LEU A 755 27.85 1.98 -0.73
N GLY A 756 27.91 2.98 -1.60
CA GLY A 756 28.12 2.86 -3.03
C GLY A 756 29.60 3.05 -3.37
N TRP A 757 30.13 2.21 -4.27
CA TRP A 757 31.46 2.34 -4.84
C TRP A 757 31.40 2.32 -6.35
N GLN A 758 32.14 3.22 -7.00
CA GLN A 758 32.23 3.30 -8.46
C GLN A 758 33.70 3.50 -8.89
N HIS A 759 34.19 2.62 -9.76
CA HIS A 759 35.49 2.75 -10.38
C HIS A 759 35.47 2.29 -11.84
N GLY A 760 35.75 3.20 -12.75
CA GLY A 760 35.67 2.94 -14.17
C GLY A 760 34.25 2.45 -14.56
N ARG A 761 34.18 1.25 -15.14
CA ARG A 761 32.92 0.61 -15.56
C ARG A 761 32.20 -0.17 -14.46
N TRP A 762 32.78 -0.30 -13.28
CA TRP A 762 32.28 -1.12 -12.19
C TRP A 762 31.57 -0.27 -11.15
N ARG A 763 30.44 -0.77 -10.64
CA ARG A 763 29.73 -0.20 -9.50
C ARG A 763 29.34 -1.30 -8.55
N SER A 764 29.39 -1.03 -7.25
CA SER A 764 28.83 -1.93 -6.24
C SER A 764 28.15 -1.14 -5.13
N ASN A 765 27.12 -1.75 -4.53
CA ASN A 765 26.40 -1.18 -3.39
C ASN A 765 26.25 -2.22 -2.30
N VAL A 766 26.39 -1.76 -1.07
CA VAL A 766 26.06 -2.49 0.16
C VAL A 766 25.03 -1.66 0.91
N ASP A 767 23.86 -2.24 1.19
CA ASP A 767 22.83 -1.59 2.00
C ASP A 767 22.53 -2.42 3.22
N VAL A 768 22.43 -1.77 4.37
CA VAL A 768 22.13 -2.41 5.65
C VAL A 768 20.92 -1.70 6.27
N THR A 769 19.84 -2.45 6.48
CA THR A 769 18.65 -1.95 7.16
C THR A 769 18.56 -2.57 8.56
N TYR A 770 18.48 -1.72 9.58
CA TYR A 770 18.26 -2.13 10.96
C TYR A 770 16.83 -1.78 11.37
N TYR A 771 16.03 -2.80 11.65
CA TYR A 771 14.70 -2.68 12.21
C TYR A 771 14.77 -2.84 13.73
N GLY A 772 14.26 -1.86 14.47
CA GLY A 772 14.11 -1.93 15.92
C GLY A 772 13.12 -3.03 16.37
N PRO A 773 13.02 -3.26 17.67
CA PRO A 773 12.08 -4.26 18.22
C PRO A 773 10.63 -3.85 17.95
N ILE A 774 9.76 -4.85 17.74
CA ILE A 774 8.35 -4.67 17.45
C ILE A 774 7.53 -5.34 18.53
N LYS A 775 6.55 -4.62 19.09
CA LYS A 775 5.53 -5.18 19.98
C LYS A 775 4.38 -5.73 19.17
N ARG A 776 3.89 -6.89 19.56
CA ARG A 776 2.77 -7.59 18.92
C ARG A 776 1.76 -8.04 19.97
N LEU A 777 0.55 -8.27 19.49
CA LEU A 777 -0.53 -8.89 20.25
C LEU A 777 -1.04 -10.10 19.47
N ASN A 778 -1.01 -11.28 20.07
CA ASN A 778 -1.61 -12.48 19.51
C ASN A 778 -2.50 -13.14 20.55
N ASN A 779 -3.77 -13.40 20.22
CA ASN A 779 -4.77 -13.96 21.12
C ASN A 779 -4.82 -13.25 22.49
N GLY A 780 -4.72 -11.92 22.50
CA GLY A 780 -4.71 -11.12 23.74
C GLY A 780 -3.40 -11.11 24.52
N VAL A 781 -2.40 -11.89 24.11
CA VAL A 781 -1.07 -11.99 24.73
C VAL A 781 -0.07 -11.08 24.02
N GLU A 782 0.55 -10.18 24.78
CA GLU A 782 1.62 -9.32 24.26
C GLU A 782 2.93 -10.09 24.13
N TYR A 783 3.62 -9.91 23.00
CA TYR A 783 4.97 -10.38 22.80
C TYR A 783 5.82 -9.35 22.07
N LYS A 784 7.14 -9.57 22.05
CA LYS A 784 8.10 -8.67 21.42
C LYS A 784 8.98 -9.43 20.46
N GLN A 785 9.02 -9.01 19.20
CA GLN A 785 10.03 -9.48 18.25
C GLN A 785 11.34 -8.70 18.49
N PRO A 786 12.49 -9.40 18.54
CA PRO A 786 13.78 -8.74 18.70
C PRO A 786 14.12 -7.86 17.49
N PRO A 787 15.08 -6.93 17.63
CA PRO A 787 15.57 -6.18 16.49
C PRO A 787 16.22 -7.11 15.45
N VAL A 788 16.27 -6.66 14.20
CA VAL A 788 16.86 -7.44 13.11
C VAL A 788 17.60 -6.53 12.13
N LEU A 789 18.71 -7.07 11.59
CA LEU A 789 19.54 -6.44 10.58
C LEU A 789 19.40 -7.22 9.27
N VAL A 790 19.10 -6.50 8.16
CA VAL A 790 19.00 -7.04 6.81
C VAL A 790 20.06 -6.38 5.94
N THR A 791 20.87 -7.18 5.27
CA THR A 791 21.97 -6.72 4.43
C THR A 791 21.72 -7.12 2.98
N ASN A 792 21.95 -6.19 2.05
CA ASN A 792 21.83 -6.40 0.63
C ASN A 792 23.14 -6.05 -0.08
N LEU A 793 23.46 -6.79 -1.12
CA LEU A 793 24.67 -6.58 -1.93
C LEU A 793 24.25 -6.52 -3.41
N SER A 794 24.83 -5.60 -4.16
CA SER A 794 24.70 -5.57 -5.62
C SER A 794 25.99 -5.11 -6.28
N GLY A 795 26.20 -5.59 -7.49
CA GLY A 795 27.29 -5.15 -8.36
C GLY A 795 26.84 -5.05 -9.80
N SER A 796 27.36 -4.09 -10.53
CA SER A 796 27.07 -3.91 -11.96
C SER A 796 28.30 -3.50 -12.76
N ALA A 797 28.27 -3.78 -14.04
CA ALA A 797 29.34 -3.41 -14.97
C ALA A 797 28.77 -2.90 -16.29
N GLU A 798 29.33 -1.81 -16.80
CA GLU A 798 29.14 -1.36 -18.19
C GLU A 798 29.99 -2.24 -19.11
N LEU A 799 29.35 -2.92 -20.07
CA LEU A 799 30.01 -3.88 -20.98
C LEU A 799 30.43 -3.26 -22.32
N GLY A 800 30.02 -2.01 -22.56
CA GLY A 800 30.24 -1.29 -23.83
C GLY A 800 29.07 -1.47 -24.80
N GLY A 801 29.01 -0.63 -25.82
CA GLY A 801 27.96 -0.68 -26.85
C GLY A 801 26.52 -0.54 -26.32
N GLY A 802 26.34 0.18 -25.21
CA GLY A 802 25.03 0.38 -24.58
C GLY A 802 24.60 -0.76 -23.64
N TRP A 803 25.38 -1.83 -23.53
CA TRP A 803 25.08 -2.97 -22.65
C TRP A 803 25.62 -2.77 -21.24
N SER A 804 24.82 -3.17 -20.26
CA SER A 804 25.25 -3.32 -18.86
C SER A 804 24.66 -4.58 -18.25
N ALA A 805 25.35 -5.11 -17.23
CA ALA A 805 24.88 -6.27 -16.47
C ALA A 805 25.00 -5.99 -14.98
N ALA A 806 24.06 -6.53 -14.20
CA ALA A 806 24.05 -6.47 -12.74
C ALA A 806 23.75 -7.82 -12.13
N LEU A 807 24.36 -8.08 -10.98
CA LEU A 807 24.07 -9.22 -10.10
C LEU A 807 23.87 -8.69 -8.68
N GLY A 808 22.94 -9.29 -7.95
CA GLY A 808 22.72 -8.91 -6.56
C GLY A 808 22.09 -10.02 -5.73
N ILE A 809 22.21 -9.86 -4.43
CA ILE A 809 21.55 -10.69 -3.44
C ILE A 809 20.93 -9.80 -2.37
N ASN A 810 19.61 -9.90 -2.25
CA ASN A 810 18.85 -9.23 -1.23
C ASN A 810 18.79 -10.11 0.01
N ASN A 811 18.92 -9.50 1.20
CA ASN A 811 18.87 -10.21 2.47
C ASN A 811 19.89 -11.37 2.55
N VAL A 812 21.16 -11.05 2.34
CA VAL A 812 22.30 -12.00 2.25
C VAL A 812 22.32 -13.03 3.39
N PHE A 813 21.87 -12.64 4.59
CA PHE A 813 21.86 -13.51 5.77
C PHE A 813 20.56 -14.28 5.97
N ASP A 814 19.71 -14.34 4.94
CA ASP A 814 18.46 -15.12 4.89
C ASP A 814 17.54 -14.90 6.11
N LYS A 815 17.37 -13.66 6.51
CA LYS A 815 16.41 -13.32 7.58
C LYS A 815 14.99 -13.47 7.06
N ARG A 816 14.17 -14.30 7.71
CA ARG A 816 12.80 -14.62 7.28
C ARG A 816 11.79 -14.25 8.33
N THR A 817 10.52 -14.19 7.94
CA THR A 817 9.38 -14.03 8.85
C THR A 817 9.57 -14.89 10.09
N ARG A 818 9.49 -14.26 11.25
CA ARG A 818 9.76 -14.90 12.55
C ARG A 818 8.53 -15.64 13.06
N LYS A 819 8.76 -16.59 13.94
CA LYS A 819 7.69 -17.34 14.59
C LYS A 819 7.12 -16.56 15.76
N VAL A 820 5.83 -16.75 16.01
CA VAL A 820 5.20 -16.31 17.27
C VAL A 820 5.82 -17.12 18.41
N PRO A 821 6.26 -16.49 19.52
CA PRO A 821 6.77 -17.21 20.69
C PRO A 821 5.73 -18.19 21.26
N GLU A 822 6.19 -19.32 21.80
CA GLU A 822 5.27 -20.37 22.27
C GLU A 822 4.27 -19.88 23.32
N TYR A 823 4.70 -19.05 24.25
CA TYR A 823 3.83 -18.48 25.28
C TYR A 823 2.72 -17.57 24.75
N ALA A 824 2.86 -17.04 23.53
CA ALA A 824 1.90 -16.16 22.88
C ALA A 824 1.03 -16.87 21.84
N ARG A 825 1.21 -18.18 21.63
CA ARG A 825 0.38 -18.99 20.74
C ARG A 825 -0.94 -19.35 21.41
N SER A 826 -1.97 -19.56 20.63
CA SER A 826 -3.22 -20.12 21.15
C SER A 826 -3.00 -21.52 21.68
N ALA A 827 -3.48 -21.80 22.89
CA ALA A 827 -3.47 -23.16 23.45
C ALA A 827 -4.45 -24.10 22.75
N THR A 828 -5.42 -23.53 22.03
CA THR A 828 -6.50 -24.28 21.35
C THR A 828 -6.33 -24.37 19.85
N ASP A 829 -5.51 -23.50 19.25
CA ASP A 829 -5.19 -23.50 17.83
C ASP A 829 -3.67 -23.49 17.65
N VAL A 830 -3.07 -24.64 17.91
CA VAL A 830 -1.61 -24.82 17.85
C VAL A 830 -1.08 -24.97 16.42
N ALA A 831 -1.94 -24.85 15.42
CA ALA A 831 -1.64 -25.34 14.08
C ALA A 831 -2.00 -24.37 12.94
N SER A 832 -2.60 -23.22 13.21
CA SER A 832 -2.85 -22.23 12.15
C SER A 832 -1.59 -21.46 11.77
N ILE A 833 -1.61 -20.83 10.60
CA ILE A 833 -0.53 -19.95 10.11
C ILE A 833 -0.26 -18.85 11.13
N GLU A 834 -1.31 -18.19 11.62
CA GLU A 834 -1.22 -17.03 12.52
C GLU A 834 -0.72 -17.38 13.91
N THR A 835 -0.85 -18.61 14.35
CA THR A 835 -0.30 -19.07 15.63
C THR A 835 1.15 -19.52 15.49
N THR A 836 1.59 -19.85 14.30
CA THR A 836 2.95 -20.33 14.01
C THR A 836 3.88 -19.20 13.60
N TRP A 837 3.42 -18.32 12.72
CA TRP A 837 4.22 -17.28 12.07
C TRP A 837 3.72 -15.89 12.48
N ASP A 838 4.64 -14.95 12.67
CA ASP A 838 4.29 -13.54 12.83
C ASP A 838 3.99 -12.92 11.45
N THR A 839 2.75 -13.06 11.00
CA THR A 839 2.29 -12.59 9.68
C THR A 839 2.39 -11.07 9.50
N GLY A 840 2.54 -10.32 10.59
CA GLY A 840 2.79 -8.88 10.57
C GLY A 840 4.28 -8.50 10.67
N ASP A 841 5.23 -9.45 10.56
CA ASP A 841 6.66 -9.17 10.66
C ASP A 841 7.13 -8.25 9.52
N VAL A 842 8.21 -7.49 9.77
CA VAL A 842 8.89 -6.67 8.75
C VAL A 842 9.72 -7.51 7.77
N LEU A 843 9.97 -8.77 8.09
CA LEU A 843 10.74 -9.69 7.28
C LEU A 843 9.88 -10.42 6.26
N SER A 844 10.43 -10.57 5.07
CA SER A 844 9.79 -11.30 3.98
C SER A 844 9.82 -12.83 4.20
N THR A 845 8.76 -13.51 3.77
CA THR A 845 8.72 -14.97 3.64
C THR A 845 9.76 -15.49 2.62
N ILE A 846 10.10 -14.67 1.62
CA ILE A 846 11.04 -15.04 0.55
C ILE A 846 12.43 -15.34 1.11
N GLY A 847 12.91 -14.56 2.10
CA GLY A 847 14.27 -14.70 2.64
C GLY A 847 15.32 -14.09 1.73
N ALA A 848 16.48 -14.76 1.62
CA ALA A 848 17.53 -14.35 0.70
C ALA A 848 17.11 -14.57 -0.75
N PHE A 849 17.30 -13.54 -1.59
CA PHE A 849 16.87 -13.53 -2.98
C PHE A 849 18.01 -13.03 -3.88
N TRP A 850 18.52 -13.89 -4.75
CA TRP A 850 19.52 -13.51 -5.74
C TRP A 850 18.87 -13.16 -7.08
N TYR A 851 19.44 -12.23 -7.80
CA TYR A 851 18.95 -11.80 -9.12
C TYR A 851 20.10 -11.45 -10.05
N GLY A 852 19.82 -11.60 -11.36
CA GLY A 852 20.65 -11.11 -12.45
C GLY A 852 19.84 -10.22 -13.38
N ARG A 853 20.42 -9.13 -13.87
CA ARG A 853 19.82 -8.21 -14.80
C ARG A 853 20.78 -7.87 -15.94
N VAL A 854 20.25 -7.82 -17.15
CA VAL A 854 20.91 -7.29 -18.34
C VAL A 854 20.09 -6.10 -18.84
N ASN A 855 20.76 -5.03 -19.18
CA ASN A 855 20.14 -3.82 -19.72
C ASN A 855 20.88 -3.38 -20.99
N TYR A 856 20.10 -2.94 -21.97
CA TYR A 856 20.59 -2.33 -23.20
C TYR A 856 20.02 -0.93 -23.34
N ARG A 857 20.91 0.06 -23.54
CA ARG A 857 20.56 1.46 -23.79
C ARG A 857 20.92 1.79 -25.23
N PHE A 858 20.03 2.44 -25.96
CA PHE A 858 20.19 2.80 -27.37
C PHE A 858 19.82 4.25 -27.63
#